data_ff6462de511af55a69a2020326d50121
#
_entry.id   ff6462de511af55a69a2020326d50121
#
_cell.length_a   1.000
_cell.length_b   1.000
_cell.length_c   1.000
_cell.angle_alpha   90.00
_cell.angle_beta   90.00
_cell.angle_gamma   90.00
#
_symmetry.space_group_name_H-M   'P 1'
#
loop_
_entity.id
_entity.type
_entity.pdbx_description
1 polymer ?
#
loop_
_entity_poly.entity_id
_entity_poly.type
_entity_poly.pdbx_seq_one_letter_code
_entity_poly.pdbx_strand_id
1 'polypeptide(L)'
;MSESVTAVIPVKDGARHLGELLAALAREGVDEVLVIDSGSSDGSTAIARAAGATVLEIAPAEFGHGRTRNLGAERAAGDVIAFLTQDATPAPGWLEAIREALALAPDVGVVFGPHLPRPGTSPMIARELTEFFATFAAPDAAPRAFGAADATFLSNVNAAYRRACWEAIRFDDVPYSEDQSFGHALAADGRWRKAYHPRAAVLHAHDYGPIDFMRRYFDEYRGLRETIGHVERIGVRSTVRDVRSLVAADRRYMDANGIAGADRARWTGRAVVHHTGRKVFSALGSSAGAVPAPVQRVLSLERRGDGTRPALVHQPARQAHHPYEVPARALRSGGAPLLAPYQGMADRERLHIAFAIPTFNIGSGGHNIIFQLVLRLERMGHVCSLWVHDLFGHRPGIGAATLRREIVEHFAPVRAPVFREFGHWYGADVVVATAWQTAYPVLELEGCRARAYLINDHEPEFYATSVESEWAERTYGLGFYGIAGSPWLRDLYVDRYGGRAGTFQYGVDQDVYFPRPVPRRRDTVVAYARAVTPRRAVGLATLALAELHRRRPSMRIILFGDSQPLDASFPYEHAGVAGHDALARLFSEATAGLCLSLTNYSLLPQEMLACGLPCVDLDRPSTRSVFGADGPVALAGFDPLAIADQLERLLDDEDEWTRRSRLGLDFVRGHTWDAAAVQVERELRNALRVLEAARA
;
A
#
# COMPACT_ATOMS: atom_id res chain seq x y z
N MET A 1 37.41 -14.83 11.35
CA MET A 1 37.09 -14.19 12.65
C MET A 1 35.59 -14.20 12.79
N SER A 2 35.03 -14.56 13.95
CA SER A 2 33.58 -14.48 14.16
C SER A 2 33.18 -13.00 14.19
N GLU A 3 32.02 -12.67 13.58
CA GLU A 3 31.48 -11.31 13.64
C GLU A 3 31.26 -10.90 15.09
N SER A 4 31.68 -9.67 15.43
CA SER A 4 31.50 -9.09 16.76
C SER A 4 30.04 -8.67 16.98
N VAL A 5 29.51 -8.86 18.20
CA VAL A 5 28.10 -8.61 18.52
C VAL A 5 27.95 -7.58 19.61
N THR A 6 27.23 -6.49 19.34
CA THR A 6 26.78 -5.52 20.34
C THR A 6 25.32 -5.78 20.70
N ALA A 7 25.00 -6.02 21.97
CA ALA A 7 23.65 -6.03 22.48
C ALA A 7 23.17 -4.60 22.82
N VAL A 8 22.09 -4.14 22.23
CA VAL A 8 21.49 -2.82 22.44
C VAL A 8 20.16 -2.98 23.19
N ILE A 9 20.04 -2.34 24.34
CA ILE A 9 18.91 -2.49 25.26
C ILE A 9 18.33 -1.12 25.60
N PRO A 10 17.21 -0.72 24.99
CA PRO A 10 16.43 0.43 25.45
C PRO A 10 15.81 0.14 26.82
N VAL A 11 15.96 1.07 27.76
CA VAL A 11 15.52 0.90 29.15
C VAL A 11 14.69 2.09 29.62
N LYS A 12 13.59 1.79 30.30
CA LYS A 12 12.80 2.71 31.13
C LYS A 12 12.23 1.98 32.32
N ASP A 13 12.68 2.32 33.54
CA ASP A 13 12.25 1.70 34.80
C ASP A 13 12.29 0.15 34.75
N GLY A 14 13.45 -0.41 34.31
CA GLY A 14 13.66 -1.84 34.02
C GLY A 14 14.34 -2.63 35.15
N ALA A 15 14.57 -2.06 36.31
CA ALA A 15 15.39 -2.65 37.43
C ALA A 15 14.98 -4.09 37.78
N ARG A 16 13.69 -4.44 37.56
CA ARG A 16 13.15 -5.76 37.93
C ARG A 16 13.83 -6.92 37.16
N HIS A 17 14.14 -6.74 35.86
CA HIS A 17 14.64 -7.80 34.99
C HIS A 17 16.02 -7.51 34.40
N LEU A 18 16.45 -6.25 34.41
CA LEU A 18 17.69 -5.81 33.77
C LEU A 18 18.92 -6.53 34.29
N GLY A 19 19.03 -6.76 35.61
CA GLY A 19 20.15 -7.48 36.20
C GLY A 19 20.27 -8.92 35.73
N GLU A 20 19.15 -9.65 35.57
CA GLU A 20 19.09 -11.01 35.04
C GLU A 20 19.51 -11.04 33.56
N LEU A 21 19.01 -10.11 32.76
CA LEU A 21 19.34 -9.93 31.34
C LEU A 21 20.86 -9.70 31.19
N LEU A 22 21.44 -8.74 31.89
CA LEU A 22 22.86 -8.40 31.78
C LEU A 22 23.77 -9.57 32.22
N ALA A 23 23.39 -10.28 33.28
CA ALA A 23 24.10 -11.50 33.68
C ALA A 23 24.01 -12.61 32.65
N ALA A 24 22.90 -12.73 31.92
CA ALA A 24 22.78 -13.69 30.81
C ALA A 24 23.68 -13.31 29.63
N LEU A 25 23.71 -12.04 29.23
CA LEU A 25 24.59 -11.57 28.15
C LEU A 25 26.08 -11.77 28.48
N ALA A 26 26.47 -11.54 29.73
CA ALA A 26 27.83 -11.80 30.17
C ALA A 26 28.20 -13.29 30.08
N ARG A 27 27.27 -14.22 30.40
CA ARG A 27 27.49 -15.68 30.25
C ARG A 27 27.57 -16.10 28.80
N GLU A 28 26.80 -15.47 27.91
CA GLU A 28 26.85 -15.72 26.46
C GLU A 28 28.15 -15.18 25.82
N GLY A 29 28.85 -14.26 26.47
CA GLY A 29 30.10 -13.68 25.96
C GLY A 29 29.87 -12.70 24.82
N VAL A 30 28.84 -11.85 24.94
CA VAL A 30 28.57 -10.75 23.99
C VAL A 30 29.71 -9.73 24.07
N ASP A 31 30.19 -9.27 22.91
CA ASP A 31 31.41 -8.43 22.83
C ASP A 31 31.19 -7.03 23.41
N GLU A 32 30.00 -6.47 23.30
CA GLU A 32 29.63 -5.16 23.83
C GLU A 32 28.16 -5.16 24.29
N VAL A 33 27.88 -4.47 25.40
CA VAL A 33 26.51 -4.22 25.86
C VAL A 33 26.28 -2.70 25.99
N LEU A 34 25.32 -2.19 25.25
CA LEU A 34 24.90 -0.79 25.25
C LEU A 34 23.46 -0.66 25.79
N VAL A 35 23.32 0.02 26.90
CA VAL A 35 22.03 0.35 27.50
C VAL A 35 21.68 1.79 27.18
N ILE A 36 20.47 2.02 26.62
CA ILE A 36 19.95 3.35 26.34
C ILE A 36 18.84 3.65 27.34
N ASP A 37 19.15 4.44 28.33
CA ASP A 37 18.21 4.80 29.39
C ASP A 37 17.43 6.06 29.03
N SER A 38 16.12 5.99 29.07
CA SER A 38 15.20 7.10 28.75
C SER A 38 14.65 7.80 29.99
N GLY A 39 15.52 8.00 31.01
CA GLY A 39 15.21 8.71 32.25
C GLY A 39 14.57 7.81 33.30
N SER A 40 15.12 6.63 33.55
CA SER A 40 14.69 5.73 34.63
C SER A 40 14.89 6.32 36.01
N SER A 41 13.98 6.01 36.93
CA SER A 41 14.00 6.47 38.33
C SER A 41 14.16 5.32 39.34
N ASP A 42 14.17 4.07 38.89
CA ASP A 42 14.15 2.86 39.72
C ASP A 42 15.53 2.22 40.00
N GLY A 43 16.61 2.88 39.60
CA GLY A 43 17.98 2.36 39.77
C GLY A 43 18.49 1.53 38.55
N SER A 44 17.78 1.45 37.46
CA SER A 44 18.18 0.73 36.23
C SER A 44 19.56 1.13 35.74
N THR A 45 19.90 2.43 35.71
CA THR A 45 21.21 2.94 35.27
C THR A 45 22.35 2.47 36.16
N ALA A 46 22.13 2.39 37.49
CA ALA A 46 23.11 1.87 38.43
C ALA A 46 23.36 0.38 38.21
N ILE A 47 22.30 -0.42 37.97
CA ILE A 47 22.41 -1.85 37.69
C ILE A 47 23.19 -2.06 36.39
N ALA A 48 22.92 -1.29 35.35
CA ALA A 48 23.60 -1.39 34.06
C ALA A 48 25.11 -1.10 34.16
N ARG A 49 25.48 -0.01 34.85
CA ARG A 49 26.88 0.36 35.08
C ARG A 49 27.62 -0.66 35.94
N ALA A 50 26.98 -1.17 36.97
CA ALA A 50 27.56 -2.21 37.84
C ALA A 50 27.84 -3.52 37.11
N ALA A 51 27.05 -3.83 36.06
CA ALA A 51 27.25 -4.98 35.19
C ALA A 51 28.28 -4.73 34.06
N GLY A 52 28.91 -3.57 33.99
CA GLY A 52 29.91 -3.21 32.98
C GLY A 52 29.31 -2.78 31.62
N ALA A 53 28.03 -2.53 31.54
CA ALA A 53 27.41 -2.02 30.30
C ALA A 53 27.75 -0.52 30.09
N THR A 54 27.93 -0.15 28.81
CA THR A 54 27.97 1.26 28.41
C THR A 54 26.55 1.83 28.52
N VAL A 55 26.37 2.92 29.29
CA VAL A 55 25.04 3.53 29.47
C VAL A 55 24.99 4.87 28.77
N LEU A 56 24.06 5.00 27.82
CA LEU A 56 23.71 6.24 27.18
C LEU A 56 22.36 6.73 27.76
N GLU A 57 22.36 7.87 28.39
CA GLU A 57 21.15 8.49 28.94
C GLU A 57 20.57 9.47 27.92
N ILE A 58 19.28 9.35 27.65
CA ILE A 58 18.50 10.28 26.80
C ILE A 58 17.34 10.86 27.59
N ALA A 59 16.91 12.07 27.24
CA ALA A 59 15.72 12.63 27.86
C ALA A 59 14.46 11.80 27.48
N PRO A 60 13.45 11.68 28.39
CA PRO A 60 12.22 10.95 28.09
C PRO A 60 11.52 11.43 26.80
N ALA A 61 11.62 12.71 26.47
CA ALA A 61 11.06 13.30 25.26
C ALA A 61 11.82 12.89 23.97
N GLU A 62 13.05 12.42 24.10
CA GLU A 62 13.87 11.94 22.98
C GLU A 62 13.59 10.46 22.67
N PHE A 63 12.90 9.74 23.55
CA PHE A 63 12.54 8.35 23.32
C PHE A 63 11.58 8.21 22.14
N GLY A 64 11.83 7.21 21.33
CA GLY A 64 10.96 6.69 20.27
C GLY A 64 11.47 5.31 19.90
N HIS A 65 10.56 4.38 19.62
CA HIS A 65 10.93 2.98 19.42
C HIS A 65 11.98 2.83 18.30
N GLY A 66 11.76 3.42 17.14
CA GLY A 66 12.69 3.37 16.00
C GLY A 66 13.94 4.24 16.23
N ARG A 67 13.76 5.51 16.64
CA ARG A 67 14.89 6.45 16.80
C ARG A 67 15.86 6.03 17.88
N THR A 68 15.38 5.48 19.02
CA THR A 68 16.24 5.00 20.10
C THR A 68 17.04 3.78 19.65
N ARG A 69 16.46 2.88 18.86
CA ARG A 69 17.20 1.75 18.30
C ARG A 69 18.21 2.18 17.25
N ASN A 70 17.86 3.14 16.39
CA ASN A 70 18.83 3.72 15.44
C ASN A 70 20.01 4.37 16.17
N LEU A 71 19.74 5.14 17.23
CA LEU A 71 20.79 5.73 18.06
C LEU A 71 21.70 4.65 18.66
N GLY A 72 21.12 3.56 19.16
CA GLY A 72 21.87 2.42 19.67
C GLY A 72 22.72 1.75 18.62
N ALA A 73 22.16 1.52 17.44
CA ALA A 73 22.90 0.93 16.32
C ALA A 73 24.04 1.83 15.81
N GLU A 74 23.85 3.16 15.80
CA GLU A 74 24.90 4.13 15.46
C GLU A 74 26.06 4.14 16.46
N ARG A 75 25.82 3.83 17.73
CA ARG A 75 26.82 3.81 18.81
C ARG A 75 27.44 2.46 19.05
N ALA A 76 26.80 1.38 18.62
CA ALA A 76 27.30 0.03 18.70
C ALA A 76 28.60 -0.14 17.89
N ALA A 77 29.58 -0.87 18.40
CA ALA A 77 30.85 -1.14 17.73
C ALA A 77 30.84 -2.44 16.91
N GLY A 78 29.94 -3.38 17.23
CA GLY A 78 29.90 -4.72 16.64
C GLY A 78 29.45 -4.76 15.17
N ASP A 79 29.88 -5.81 14.47
CA ASP A 79 29.45 -6.14 13.09
C ASP A 79 27.97 -6.54 13.05
N VAL A 80 27.45 -7.06 14.16
CA VAL A 80 26.07 -7.47 14.39
C VAL A 80 25.50 -6.70 15.58
N ILE A 81 24.31 -6.16 15.41
CA ILE A 81 23.58 -5.38 16.41
C ILE A 81 22.38 -6.20 16.87
N ALA A 82 22.41 -6.68 18.11
CA ALA A 82 21.34 -7.46 18.70
C ALA A 82 20.46 -6.58 19.59
N PHE A 83 19.21 -6.37 19.20
CA PHE A 83 18.22 -5.66 20.03
C PHE A 83 17.53 -6.63 20.98
N LEU A 84 17.45 -6.21 22.23
CA LEU A 84 16.70 -6.88 23.29
C LEU A 84 15.86 -5.85 24.05
N THR A 85 14.64 -6.23 24.46
CA THR A 85 13.90 -5.43 25.45
C THR A 85 14.44 -5.69 26.85
N GLN A 86 14.28 -4.72 27.75
CA GLN A 86 14.80 -4.75 29.13
C GLN A 86 14.38 -5.97 29.96
N ASP A 87 13.44 -6.75 29.50
CA ASP A 87 12.84 -7.92 30.16
C ASP A 87 12.99 -9.23 29.34
N ALA A 88 13.79 -9.19 28.27
CA ALA A 88 14.07 -10.34 27.41
C ALA A 88 15.44 -10.97 27.80
N THR A 89 15.42 -12.01 28.62
CA THR A 89 16.64 -12.70 29.09
C THR A 89 17.08 -13.79 28.10
N PRO A 90 18.27 -13.72 27.49
CA PRO A 90 18.81 -14.79 26.62
C PRO A 90 18.86 -16.14 27.31
N ALA A 91 18.41 -17.18 26.61
CA ALA A 91 18.57 -18.56 27.03
C ALA A 91 20.00 -19.04 26.69
N PRO A 92 20.52 -20.09 27.38
CA PRO A 92 21.86 -20.62 27.09
C PRO A 92 22.03 -21.03 25.61
N GLY A 93 23.13 -20.59 24.98
CA GLY A 93 23.43 -20.81 23.58
C GLY A 93 22.78 -19.84 22.60
N TRP A 94 22.19 -18.74 23.11
CA TRP A 94 21.53 -17.72 22.30
C TRP A 94 22.48 -17.06 21.29
N LEU A 95 23.70 -16.66 21.73
CA LEU A 95 24.66 -15.99 20.84
C LEU A 95 25.21 -16.94 19.76
N GLU A 96 25.47 -18.19 20.13
CA GLU A 96 25.91 -19.22 19.18
C GLU A 96 24.84 -19.45 18.11
N ALA A 97 23.57 -19.54 18.51
CA ALA A 97 22.46 -19.72 17.59
C ALA A 97 22.29 -18.53 16.62
N ILE A 98 22.50 -17.28 17.07
CA ILE A 98 22.52 -16.11 16.19
C ILE A 98 23.64 -16.26 15.14
N ARG A 99 24.85 -16.62 15.56
CA ARG A 99 25.99 -16.81 14.66
C ARG A 99 25.75 -17.94 13.66
N GLU A 100 25.19 -19.06 14.10
CA GLU A 100 24.79 -20.18 13.20
C GLU A 100 23.78 -19.73 12.14
N ALA A 101 22.76 -18.97 12.53
CA ALA A 101 21.76 -18.50 11.61
C ALA A 101 22.30 -17.46 10.61
N LEU A 102 23.20 -16.57 11.02
CA LEU A 102 23.89 -15.64 10.12
C LEU A 102 24.81 -16.37 9.14
N ALA A 103 25.41 -17.50 9.54
CA ALA A 103 26.29 -18.29 8.71
C ALA A 103 25.56 -19.09 7.61
N LEU A 104 24.22 -19.17 7.62
CA LEU A 104 23.44 -19.87 6.58
C LEU A 104 23.72 -19.33 5.18
N ALA A 105 23.86 -18.00 5.04
CA ALA A 105 24.22 -17.37 3.78
C ALA A 105 24.65 -15.91 4.00
N PRO A 106 25.49 -15.33 3.11
CA PRO A 106 25.96 -13.94 3.24
C PRO A 106 24.84 -12.90 3.19
N ASP A 107 23.73 -13.20 2.56
CA ASP A 107 22.54 -12.34 2.42
C ASP A 107 21.55 -12.46 3.59
N VAL A 108 21.82 -13.30 4.59
CA VAL A 108 21.06 -13.29 5.85
C VAL A 108 21.47 -12.04 6.64
N GLY A 109 20.63 -11.03 6.61
CA GLY A 109 20.85 -9.74 7.27
C GLY A 109 20.21 -9.61 8.64
N VAL A 110 19.20 -10.44 8.95
CA VAL A 110 18.45 -10.39 10.22
C VAL A 110 18.24 -11.81 10.76
N VAL A 111 18.42 -11.96 12.07
CA VAL A 111 18.09 -13.21 12.79
C VAL A 111 17.11 -12.87 13.90
N PHE A 112 16.09 -13.70 14.08
CA PHE A 112 15.19 -13.63 15.22
C PHE A 112 14.95 -15.02 15.81
N GLY A 113 14.52 -15.06 17.07
CA GLY A 113 14.28 -16.29 17.78
C GLY A 113 13.03 -16.24 18.65
N PRO A 114 12.66 -17.39 19.26
CA PRO A 114 11.43 -17.48 20.03
C PRO A 114 11.48 -16.72 21.36
N HIS A 115 10.31 -16.27 21.80
CA HIS A 115 10.07 -15.81 23.14
C HIS A 115 9.53 -17.00 23.95
N LEU A 116 10.26 -17.44 24.94
CA LEU A 116 9.88 -18.51 25.84
C LEU A 116 9.14 -17.92 27.06
N PRO A 117 8.08 -18.58 27.54
CA PRO A 117 7.38 -18.12 28.73
C PRO A 117 8.30 -18.18 29.96
N ARG A 118 8.24 -17.16 30.81
CA ARG A 118 8.92 -17.16 32.11
C ARG A 118 8.22 -18.09 33.10
N PRO A 119 8.92 -18.62 34.13
CA PRO A 119 8.27 -19.32 35.22
C PRO A 119 7.15 -18.48 35.82
N GLY A 120 5.95 -19.08 35.96
CA GLY A 120 4.76 -18.39 36.46
C GLY A 120 3.91 -17.66 35.42
N THR A 121 4.31 -17.66 34.16
CA THR A 121 3.47 -17.12 33.06
C THR A 121 2.14 -17.86 33.00
N SER A 122 1.04 -17.13 32.77
CA SER A 122 -0.29 -17.71 32.65
C SER A 122 -0.37 -18.73 31.49
N PRO A 123 -1.11 -19.82 31.64
CA PRO A 123 -1.19 -20.89 30.61
C PRO A 123 -1.62 -20.39 29.24
N MET A 124 -2.49 -19.37 29.16
CA MET A 124 -2.94 -18.75 27.92
C MET A 124 -1.78 -18.13 27.16
N ILE A 125 -1.02 -17.27 27.85
CA ILE A 125 0.15 -16.58 27.25
C ILE A 125 1.25 -17.59 26.91
N ALA A 126 1.52 -18.55 27.79
CA ALA A 126 2.52 -19.59 27.55
C ALA A 126 2.18 -20.42 26.28
N ARG A 127 0.92 -20.84 26.16
CA ARG A 127 0.45 -21.56 24.97
C ARG A 127 0.57 -20.69 23.70
N GLU A 128 0.07 -19.45 23.74
CA GLU A 128 0.10 -18.54 22.59
C GLU A 128 1.52 -18.30 22.08
N LEU A 129 2.48 -18.06 22.97
CA LEU A 129 3.88 -17.89 22.60
C LEU A 129 4.45 -19.17 21.98
N THR A 130 4.21 -20.34 22.60
CA THR A 130 4.70 -21.63 22.12
C THR A 130 4.12 -21.96 20.74
N GLU A 131 2.80 -21.85 20.56
CA GLU A 131 2.14 -22.15 19.28
C GLU A 131 2.55 -21.15 18.19
N PHE A 132 2.70 -19.85 18.50
CA PHE A 132 3.11 -18.84 17.54
C PHE A 132 4.51 -19.10 17.00
N PHE A 133 5.50 -19.30 17.88
CA PHE A 133 6.86 -19.52 17.43
C PHE A 133 7.07 -20.90 16.79
N ALA A 134 6.24 -21.89 17.14
CA ALA A 134 6.25 -23.18 16.45
C ALA A 134 5.82 -23.09 14.97
N THR A 135 5.14 -22.01 14.56
CA THR A 135 4.82 -21.78 13.14
C THR A 135 6.05 -21.50 12.29
N PHE A 136 7.15 -21.02 12.87
CA PHE A 136 8.40 -20.74 12.14
C PHE A 136 9.29 -21.99 12.02
N ALA A 137 9.44 -22.75 13.09
CA ALA A 137 10.12 -24.04 13.11
C ALA A 137 9.83 -24.80 14.42
N ALA A 138 10.01 -26.13 14.41
CA ALA A 138 9.97 -26.93 15.63
C ALA A 138 11.14 -26.53 16.58
N PRO A 139 10.99 -26.73 17.91
CA PRO A 139 12.00 -26.29 18.89
C PRO A 139 13.41 -26.88 18.70
N ASP A 140 13.50 -28.05 18.12
CA ASP A 140 14.73 -28.82 17.85
C ASP A 140 15.18 -28.73 16.38
N ALA A 141 14.51 -27.93 15.56
CA ALA A 141 14.84 -27.79 14.15
C ALA A 141 16.15 -27.01 13.94
N ALA A 142 16.77 -27.25 12.78
CA ALA A 142 17.87 -26.43 12.29
C ALA A 142 17.41 -24.99 11.96
N PRO A 143 18.32 -24.00 11.96
CA PRO A 143 17.98 -22.63 11.57
C PRO A 143 17.46 -22.59 10.13
N ARG A 144 16.52 -21.67 9.88
CA ARG A 144 15.88 -21.52 8.56
C ARG A 144 15.92 -20.07 8.09
N ALA A 145 16.40 -19.84 6.87
CA ALA A 145 16.29 -18.57 6.20
C ALA A 145 14.96 -18.47 5.43
N PHE A 146 14.38 -17.27 5.39
CA PHE A 146 13.12 -16.95 4.71
C PHE A 146 13.40 -16.07 3.50
N GLY A 147 12.68 -16.32 2.39
CA GLY A 147 12.73 -15.47 1.22
C GLY A 147 11.97 -14.15 1.40
N ALA A 148 12.13 -13.23 0.45
CA ALA A 148 11.46 -11.92 0.47
C ALA A 148 9.92 -12.00 0.46
N ALA A 149 9.35 -13.09 -0.10
CA ALA A 149 7.90 -13.31 -0.15
C ALA A 149 7.33 -13.94 1.13
N ASP A 150 8.19 -14.39 2.05
CA ASP A 150 7.75 -15.00 3.30
C ASP A 150 7.30 -13.94 4.31
N ALA A 151 6.54 -14.38 5.34
CA ALA A 151 5.94 -13.50 6.34
C ALA A 151 6.88 -12.39 6.85
N THR A 152 6.37 -11.18 6.95
CA THR A 152 7.13 -9.96 7.33
C THR A 152 7.43 -9.84 8.82
N PHE A 153 6.93 -10.76 9.64
CA PHE A 153 7.11 -10.70 11.10
C PHE A 153 8.57 -10.56 11.53
N LEU A 154 8.83 -9.56 12.34
CA LEU A 154 10.04 -9.36 13.14
C LEU A 154 9.65 -8.88 14.53
N SER A 155 10.50 -9.10 15.53
CA SER A 155 10.27 -8.56 16.87
C SER A 155 11.60 -8.13 17.49
N ASN A 156 11.74 -6.85 17.78
CA ASN A 156 12.88 -6.28 18.47
C ASN A 156 12.94 -6.60 19.98
N VAL A 157 12.04 -7.43 20.45
CA VAL A 157 12.21 -8.11 21.74
C VAL A 157 13.44 -9.02 21.70
N ASN A 158 13.70 -9.64 20.50
CA ASN A 158 14.80 -10.58 20.30
C ASN A 158 15.14 -10.69 18.80
N ALA A 159 15.94 -9.75 18.31
CA ALA A 159 16.39 -9.76 16.92
C ALA A 159 17.81 -9.20 16.78
N ALA A 160 18.62 -9.82 15.93
CA ALA A 160 19.98 -9.41 15.61
C ALA A 160 20.12 -9.06 14.13
N TYR A 161 20.80 -7.97 13.84
CA TYR A 161 20.91 -7.37 12.51
C TYR A 161 22.39 -7.25 12.13
N ARG A 162 22.78 -7.72 10.94
CA ARG A 162 24.06 -7.30 10.38
C ARG A 162 24.07 -5.79 10.22
N ARG A 163 25.15 -5.13 10.61
CA ARG A 163 25.31 -3.69 10.48
C ARG A 163 25.00 -3.20 9.07
N ALA A 164 25.55 -3.87 8.04
CA ALA A 164 25.30 -3.52 6.64
C ALA A 164 23.81 -3.61 6.24
N CYS A 165 23.05 -4.55 6.81
CA CYS A 165 21.62 -4.65 6.59
C CYS A 165 20.87 -3.50 7.27
N TRP A 166 21.19 -3.20 8.52
CA TRP A 166 20.60 -2.08 9.25
C TRP A 166 20.95 -0.73 8.60
N GLU A 167 22.17 -0.52 8.14
CA GLU A 167 22.58 0.71 7.43
C GLU A 167 21.80 0.90 6.11
N ALA A 168 21.50 -0.19 5.42
CA ALA A 168 20.68 -0.15 4.20
C ALA A 168 19.20 0.11 4.49
N ILE A 169 18.69 -0.38 5.64
CA ILE A 169 17.27 -0.34 6.03
C ILE A 169 17.19 0.11 7.47
N ARG A 170 17.11 1.39 7.73
CA ARG A 170 16.99 1.92 9.09
C ARG A 170 15.58 1.73 9.65
N PHE A 171 15.44 1.70 10.97
CA PHE A 171 14.11 1.72 11.60
C PHE A 171 13.39 3.04 11.31
N ASP A 172 12.12 2.93 10.97
CA ASP A 172 11.24 4.10 10.90
C ASP A 172 10.91 4.61 12.30
N ASP A 173 10.80 5.93 12.45
CA ASP A 173 10.37 6.54 13.71
C ASP A 173 8.84 6.57 13.79
N VAL A 174 8.26 5.38 13.92
CA VAL A 174 6.82 5.19 14.08
C VAL A 174 6.48 5.05 15.57
N PRO A 175 5.26 5.45 15.98
CA PRO A 175 4.85 5.37 17.38
C PRO A 175 4.80 3.93 17.92
N TYR A 176 4.60 2.95 17.05
CA TYR A 176 4.46 1.53 17.39
C TYR A 176 4.82 0.63 16.22
N SER A 177 5.35 -0.59 16.48
CA SER A 177 5.65 -1.63 15.46
C SER A 177 6.74 -1.23 14.44
N GLU A 178 7.80 -0.55 14.86
CA GLU A 178 8.97 -0.22 14.05
C GLU A 178 9.68 -1.47 13.50
N ASP A 179 9.60 -2.58 14.23
CA ASP A 179 10.11 -3.90 13.84
C ASP A 179 9.30 -4.50 12.68
N GLN A 180 7.98 -4.37 12.69
CA GLN A 180 7.13 -4.80 11.58
C GLN A 180 7.38 -3.93 10.34
N SER A 181 7.52 -2.60 10.51
CA SER A 181 7.90 -1.69 9.43
C SER A 181 9.23 -2.09 8.80
N PHE A 182 10.24 -2.40 9.63
CA PHE A 182 11.53 -2.91 9.15
C PHE A 182 11.38 -4.25 8.41
N GLY A 183 10.55 -5.17 8.89
CA GLY A 183 10.24 -6.44 8.22
C GLY A 183 9.65 -6.26 6.84
N HIS A 184 8.74 -5.30 6.67
CA HIS A 184 8.19 -4.93 5.36
C HIS A 184 9.24 -4.30 4.45
N ALA A 185 10.07 -3.39 4.97
CA ALA A 185 11.15 -2.76 4.22
C ALA A 185 12.21 -3.78 3.79
N LEU A 186 12.55 -4.75 4.65
CA LEU A 186 13.46 -5.85 4.34
C LEU A 186 12.93 -6.70 3.18
N ALA A 187 11.64 -7.06 3.22
CA ALA A 187 10.99 -7.82 2.15
C ALA A 187 10.95 -7.05 0.82
N ALA A 188 10.77 -5.73 0.87
CA ALA A 188 10.76 -4.85 -0.29
C ALA A 188 12.17 -4.62 -0.88
N ASP A 189 13.21 -4.56 -0.04
CA ASP A 189 14.61 -4.40 -0.46
C ASP A 189 15.11 -5.60 -1.28
N GLY A 190 14.75 -6.81 -0.87
CA GLY A 190 15.02 -8.05 -1.59
C GLY A 190 16.50 -8.48 -1.65
N ARG A 191 17.44 -7.65 -1.18
CA ARG A 191 18.88 -7.98 -1.09
C ARG A 191 19.19 -8.79 0.15
N TRP A 192 18.41 -8.62 1.21
CA TRP A 192 18.60 -9.23 2.50
C TRP A 192 17.48 -10.19 2.82
N ARG A 193 17.83 -11.27 3.52
CA ARG A 193 16.89 -12.25 4.06
C ARG A 193 16.92 -12.23 5.58
N LYS A 194 15.84 -12.68 6.20
CA LYS A 194 15.80 -12.97 7.63
C LYS A 194 15.92 -14.46 7.87
N ALA A 195 16.46 -14.84 9.03
CA ALA A 195 16.51 -16.22 9.48
C ALA A 195 15.88 -16.36 10.87
N TYR A 196 15.29 -17.52 11.12
CA TYR A 196 14.79 -17.92 12.43
C TYR A 196 15.66 -19.06 12.97
N HIS A 197 16.05 -18.95 14.24
CA HIS A 197 16.74 -20.03 14.94
C HIS A 197 16.00 -20.37 16.24
N PRO A 198 15.53 -21.64 16.43
CA PRO A 198 14.79 -22.02 17.66
C PRO A 198 15.60 -21.85 18.94
N ARG A 199 16.96 -22.00 18.89
CA ARG A 199 17.83 -21.83 20.04
C ARG A 199 18.24 -20.38 20.29
N ALA A 200 18.04 -19.44 19.37
CA ALA A 200 18.21 -18.02 19.60
C ALA A 200 17.04 -17.49 20.47
N ALA A 201 16.79 -18.11 21.60
CA ALA A 201 15.61 -17.94 22.42
C ALA A 201 15.86 -16.95 23.58
N VAL A 202 14.79 -16.22 23.96
CA VAL A 202 14.79 -15.38 25.17
C VAL A 202 13.62 -15.74 26.07
N LEU A 203 13.82 -15.68 27.37
CA LEU A 203 12.74 -15.73 28.35
C LEU A 203 12.04 -14.36 28.39
N HIS A 204 10.83 -14.30 27.86
CA HIS A 204 10.07 -13.06 27.81
C HIS A 204 8.57 -13.38 27.78
N ALA A 205 7.82 -12.77 28.69
CA ALA A 205 6.36 -12.84 28.66
C ALA A 205 5.78 -11.62 29.39
N HIS A 206 4.82 -10.98 28.77
CA HIS A 206 4.01 -9.95 29.42
C HIS A 206 2.77 -10.59 30.05
N ASP A 207 2.82 -10.88 31.33
CA ASP A 207 1.68 -11.38 32.10
C ASP A 207 1.04 -10.24 32.89
N TYR A 208 0.34 -9.38 32.18
CA TYR A 208 -0.40 -8.27 32.74
C TYR A 208 -1.63 -8.76 33.53
N GLY A 209 -2.05 -7.95 34.51
CA GLY A 209 -3.40 -8.10 35.07
C GLY A 209 -4.47 -8.01 33.96
N PRO A 210 -5.67 -8.57 34.17
CA PRO A 210 -6.69 -8.64 33.10
C PRO A 210 -7.00 -7.29 32.44
N ILE A 211 -7.06 -6.23 33.21
CA ILE A 211 -7.40 -4.88 32.71
C ILE A 211 -6.24 -4.29 31.87
N ASP A 212 -5.00 -4.41 32.35
CA ASP A 212 -3.85 -3.85 31.64
C ASP A 212 -3.53 -4.67 30.39
N PHE A 213 -3.77 -5.97 30.41
CA PHE A 213 -3.75 -6.83 29.24
C PHE A 213 -4.75 -6.35 28.15
N MET A 214 -6.00 -6.06 28.53
CA MET A 214 -7.00 -5.54 27.60
C MET A 214 -6.58 -4.18 27.02
N ARG A 215 -6.06 -3.28 27.85
CA ARG A 215 -5.57 -1.98 27.43
C ARG A 215 -4.40 -2.07 26.46
N ARG A 216 -3.49 -3.02 26.68
CA ARG A 216 -2.40 -3.27 25.75
C ARG A 216 -2.93 -3.67 24.36
N TYR A 217 -3.92 -4.55 24.29
CA TYR A 217 -4.53 -4.91 23.00
C TYR A 217 -5.24 -3.74 22.30
N PHE A 218 -5.80 -2.81 23.08
CA PHE A 218 -6.33 -1.58 22.51
C PHE A 218 -5.20 -0.76 21.83
N ASP A 219 -4.06 -0.58 22.51
CA ASP A 219 -2.93 0.18 21.98
C ASP A 219 -2.27 -0.55 20.79
N GLU A 220 -2.07 -1.85 20.88
CA GLU A 220 -1.51 -2.68 19.82
C GLU A 220 -2.33 -2.59 18.53
N TYR A 221 -3.63 -2.81 18.60
CA TYR A 221 -4.49 -2.78 17.41
C TYR A 221 -4.76 -1.37 16.87
N ARG A 222 -4.66 -0.35 17.72
CA ARG A 222 -4.60 1.03 17.25
C ARG A 222 -3.33 1.27 16.44
N GLY A 223 -2.19 0.85 16.95
CA GLY A 223 -0.91 0.95 16.25
C GLY A 223 -0.89 0.16 14.93
N LEU A 224 -1.37 -1.08 14.91
CA LEU A 224 -1.49 -1.90 13.69
C LEU A 224 -2.38 -1.25 12.63
N ARG A 225 -3.46 -0.59 13.05
CA ARG A 225 -4.29 0.18 12.12
C ARG A 225 -3.55 1.37 11.56
N GLU A 226 -2.85 2.14 12.39
CA GLU A 226 -2.11 3.33 12.00
C GLU A 226 -0.92 2.98 11.08
N THR A 227 -0.26 1.85 11.32
CA THR A 227 0.97 1.45 10.60
C THR A 227 0.69 0.64 9.33
N ILE A 228 -0.22 -0.33 9.38
CA ILE A 228 -0.48 -1.28 8.27
C ILE A 228 -1.94 -1.36 7.85
N GLY A 229 -2.83 -0.50 8.38
CA GLY A 229 -4.24 -0.45 8.03
C GLY A 229 -5.08 -1.64 8.53
N HIS A 230 -4.56 -2.44 9.47
CA HIS A 230 -5.27 -3.63 9.98
C HIS A 230 -6.51 -3.25 10.79
N VAL A 231 -7.66 -3.85 10.46
CA VAL A 231 -8.94 -3.64 11.16
C VAL A 231 -9.51 -4.97 11.64
N GLU A 232 -9.59 -5.13 12.97
CA GLU A 232 -10.26 -6.29 13.58
C GLU A 232 -11.79 -6.10 13.59
N ARG A 233 -12.51 -6.98 12.92
CA ARG A 233 -13.98 -6.99 12.91
C ARG A 233 -14.51 -7.92 13.97
N ILE A 234 -15.53 -7.48 14.71
CA ILE A 234 -16.17 -8.27 15.76
C ILE A 234 -17.61 -8.63 15.38
N GLY A 235 -17.95 -9.90 15.52
CA GLY A 235 -19.32 -10.40 15.38
C GLY A 235 -19.65 -11.32 16.56
N VAL A 236 -20.84 -11.19 17.14
CA VAL A 236 -21.19 -11.93 18.36
C VAL A 236 -21.03 -13.46 18.21
N ARG A 237 -21.57 -14.03 17.11
CA ARG A 237 -21.49 -15.49 16.88
C ARG A 237 -20.05 -15.96 16.61
N SER A 238 -19.29 -15.25 15.83
CA SER A 238 -17.88 -15.57 15.57
C SER A 238 -17.05 -15.46 16.85
N THR A 239 -17.21 -14.39 17.61
CA THR A 239 -16.51 -14.20 18.88
C THR A 239 -16.78 -15.32 19.88
N VAL A 240 -18.03 -15.73 20.06
CA VAL A 240 -18.38 -16.84 20.96
C VAL A 240 -17.73 -18.17 20.50
N ARG A 241 -17.75 -18.45 19.20
CA ARG A 241 -17.08 -19.62 18.61
C ARG A 241 -15.59 -19.62 18.86
N ASP A 242 -14.94 -18.48 18.55
CA ASP A 242 -13.48 -18.32 18.66
C ASP A 242 -13.03 -18.42 20.11
N VAL A 243 -13.72 -17.74 21.05
CA VAL A 243 -13.43 -17.81 22.48
C VAL A 243 -13.56 -19.25 22.98
N ARG A 244 -14.62 -19.98 22.59
CA ARG A 244 -14.77 -21.39 22.97
C ARG A 244 -13.63 -22.25 22.46
N SER A 245 -13.23 -22.07 21.23
CA SER A 245 -12.08 -22.78 20.60
C SER A 245 -10.78 -22.52 21.34
N LEU A 246 -10.48 -21.26 21.65
CA LEU A 246 -9.26 -20.84 22.34
C LEU A 246 -9.23 -21.35 23.79
N VAL A 247 -10.35 -21.26 24.52
CA VAL A 247 -10.46 -21.82 25.87
C VAL A 247 -10.29 -23.35 25.87
N ALA A 248 -10.78 -24.05 24.84
CA ALA A 248 -10.56 -25.47 24.70
C ALA A 248 -9.07 -25.81 24.41
N ALA A 249 -8.38 -24.96 23.64
CA ALA A 249 -6.93 -25.09 23.41
C ALA A 249 -6.15 -24.87 24.71
N ASP A 250 -6.47 -23.81 25.46
CA ASP A 250 -5.84 -23.56 26.77
C ASP A 250 -6.03 -24.73 27.74
N ARG A 251 -7.22 -25.34 27.76
CA ARG A 251 -7.47 -26.51 28.59
C ARG A 251 -6.61 -27.71 28.20
N ARG A 252 -6.45 -27.97 26.90
CA ARG A 252 -5.53 -29.02 26.42
C ARG A 252 -4.06 -28.73 26.81
N TYR A 253 -3.65 -27.47 26.69
CA TYR A 253 -2.32 -27.06 27.11
C TYR A 253 -2.11 -27.25 28.60
N MET A 254 -3.09 -26.88 29.45
CA MET A 254 -3.04 -27.09 30.90
C MET A 254 -2.95 -28.56 31.25
N ASP A 255 -3.76 -29.42 30.60
CA ASP A 255 -3.75 -30.87 30.79
C ASP A 255 -2.38 -31.48 30.43
N ALA A 256 -1.78 -31.05 29.30
CA ALA A 256 -0.46 -31.49 28.86
C ALA A 256 0.70 -31.03 29.78
N ASN A 257 0.51 -29.93 30.51
CA ASN A 257 1.50 -29.38 31.44
C ASN A 257 1.20 -29.68 32.93
N GLY A 258 0.29 -30.63 33.21
CA GLY A 258 0.00 -31.10 34.55
C GLY A 258 -0.77 -30.14 35.43
N ILE A 259 -1.42 -29.10 34.87
CA ILE A 259 -2.24 -28.15 35.62
C ILE A 259 -3.64 -28.75 35.81
N ALA A 260 -3.97 -29.11 37.06
CA ALA A 260 -5.20 -29.84 37.40
C ALA A 260 -5.97 -29.17 38.55
N GLY A 261 -7.12 -29.74 38.88
CA GLY A 261 -7.93 -29.35 40.06
C GLY A 261 -8.39 -27.90 40.06
N ALA A 262 -8.23 -27.23 41.18
CA ALA A 262 -8.66 -25.86 41.42
C ALA A 262 -7.95 -24.86 40.52
N ASP A 263 -6.67 -25.07 40.24
CA ASP A 263 -5.88 -24.19 39.37
C ASP A 263 -6.38 -24.25 37.92
N ARG A 264 -6.71 -25.43 37.42
CA ARG A 264 -7.30 -25.60 36.07
C ARG A 264 -8.66 -24.89 35.99
N ALA A 265 -9.48 -24.98 37.00
CA ALA A 265 -10.79 -24.28 37.03
C ALA A 265 -10.59 -22.75 37.04
N ARG A 266 -9.71 -22.25 37.88
CA ARG A 266 -9.34 -20.81 37.97
C ARG A 266 -8.83 -20.30 36.62
N TRP A 267 -7.86 -20.99 35.99
CA TRP A 267 -7.28 -20.59 34.73
C TRP A 267 -8.26 -20.69 33.55
N THR A 268 -9.17 -21.67 33.55
CA THR A 268 -10.27 -21.78 32.58
C THR A 268 -11.17 -20.54 32.64
N GLY A 269 -11.58 -20.11 33.86
CA GLY A 269 -12.38 -18.91 34.03
C GLY A 269 -11.63 -17.64 33.54
N ARG A 270 -10.34 -17.53 33.88
CA ARG A 270 -9.50 -16.43 33.40
C ARG A 270 -9.33 -16.44 31.89
N ALA A 271 -9.22 -17.60 31.24
CA ALA A 271 -9.12 -17.75 29.79
C ALA A 271 -10.35 -17.17 29.04
N VAL A 272 -11.57 -17.39 29.59
CA VAL A 272 -12.78 -16.78 29.01
C VAL A 272 -12.70 -15.26 29.04
N VAL A 273 -12.29 -14.66 30.17
CA VAL A 273 -12.12 -13.20 30.31
C VAL A 273 -11.02 -12.69 29.38
N HIS A 274 -9.89 -13.40 29.32
CA HIS A 274 -8.72 -13.07 28.51
C HIS A 274 -9.09 -13.00 27.00
N HIS A 275 -9.66 -14.05 26.44
CA HIS A 275 -9.98 -14.10 25.02
C HIS A 275 -11.15 -13.20 24.61
N THR A 276 -12.14 -13.06 25.49
CA THR A 276 -13.25 -12.12 25.25
C THR A 276 -12.75 -10.67 25.28
N GLY A 277 -11.98 -10.32 26.31
CA GLY A 277 -11.40 -8.99 26.45
C GLY A 277 -10.47 -8.63 25.29
N ARG A 278 -9.59 -9.58 24.89
CA ARG A 278 -8.73 -9.42 23.70
C ARG A 278 -9.56 -9.06 22.47
N LYS A 279 -10.57 -9.84 22.10
CA LYS A 279 -11.41 -9.58 20.91
C LYS A 279 -12.09 -8.20 20.96
N VAL A 280 -12.66 -7.83 22.12
CA VAL A 280 -13.35 -6.55 22.30
C VAL A 280 -12.38 -5.37 22.20
N PHE A 281 -11.26 -5.42 22.92
CA PHE A 281 -10.31 -4.33 22.95
C PHE A 281 -9.51 -4.19 21.67
N SER A 282 -9.21 -5.29 20.96
CA SER A 282 -8.63 -5.26 19.62
C SER A 282 -9.56 -4.56 18.60
N ALA A 283 -10.85 -4.86 18.64
CA ALA A 283 -11.83 -4.21 17.76
C ALA A 283 -12.00 -2.72 18.11
N LEU A 284 -12.01 -2.36 19.41
CA LEU A 284 -12.05 -0.98 19.86
C LEU A 284 -10.78 -0.20 19.46
N GLY A 285 -9.60 -0.82 19.58
CA GLY A 285 -8.32 -0.25 19.15
C GLY A 285 -8.31 -0.01 17.64
N SER A 286 -8.71 -1.01 16.85
CA SER A 286 -8.85 -0.88 15.39
C SER A 286 -9.84 0.21 14.97
N SER A 287 -10.79 0.55 15.85
CA SER A 287 -11.81 1.58 15.63
C SER A 287 -11.56 2.84 16.46
N ALA A 288 -10.34 3.05 16.95
CA ALA A 288 -10.01 4.13 17.89
C ALA A 288 -10.43 5.51 17.38
N GLY A 289 -10.37 5.78 16.07
CA GLY A 289 -10.84 7.03 15.48
C GLY A 289 -12.34 7.33 15.71
N ALA A 290 -13.17 6.31 15.97
CA ALA A 290 -14.58 6.46 16.30
C ALA A 290 -14.85 6.53 17.81
N VAL A 291 -13.83 6.31 18.66
CA VAL A 291 -13.92 6.33 20.12
C VAL A 291 -13.57 7.73 20.63
N PRO A 292 -14.40 8.39 21.47
CA PRO A 292 -14.10 9.71 22.02
C PRO A 292 -12.77 9.74 22.80
N ALA A 293 -11.99 10.80 22.64
CA ALA A 293 -10.65 10.93 23.24
C ALA A 293 -10.59 10.70 24.78
N PRO A 294 -11.57 11.11 25.60
CA PRO A 294 -11.56 10.77 27.03
C PRO A 294 -11.67 9.27 27.26
N VAL A 295 -12.46 8.55 26.46
CA VAL A 295 -12.64 7.09 26.54
C VAL A 295 -11.37 6.38 26.08
N GLN A 296 -10.73 6.83 25.00
CA GLN A 296 -9.44 6.29 24.56
C GLN A 296 -8.39 6.35 25.66
N ARG A 297 -8.32 7.46 26.44
CA ARG A 297 -7.40 7.58 27.57
C ARG A 297 -7.61 6.55 28.66
N VAL A 298 -8.84 6.12 28.89
CA VAL A 298 -9.17 5.07 29.87
C VAL A 298 -8.83 3.69 29.32
N LEU A 299 -9.02 3.47 28.01
CA LEU A 299 -8.78 2.20 27.34
C LEU A 299 -7.30 1.96 27.00
N SER A 300 -6.45 2.98 26.98
CA SER A 300 -5.04 2.90 26.65
C SER A 300 -4.16 2.69 27.88
N LEU A 301 -3.21 1.74 27.80
CA LEU A 301 -2.20 1.49 28.83
C LEU A 301 -1.10 2.58 28.78
N GLU A 302 -0.65 2.97 27.58
CA GLU A 302 0.50 3.87 27.38
C GLU A 302 0.25 5.30 27.84
N ARG A 303 -1.01 5.74 27.88
CA ARG A 303 -1.37 7.11 28.28
C ARG A 303 -1.62 7.30 29.78
N ARG A 304 -1.39 6.29 30.60
CA ARG A 304 -1.58 6.37 32.06
C ARG A 304 -0.44 7.02 32.83
N GLY A 305 0.72 7.22 32.23
CA GLY A 305 1.89 7.77 32.89
C GLY A 305 2.16 9.26 32.65
N ASP A 306 1.55 9.86 31.62
CA ASP A 306 1.87 11.22 31.22
C ASP A 306 0.81 12.23 31.61
N GLY A 307 0.94 12.76 32.82
CA GLY A 307 0.40 14.06 33.20
C GLY A 307 1.08 15.24 32.49
N THR A 308 1.82 14.98 31.42
CA THR A 308 2.46 15.98 30.58
C THR A 308 1.58 16.30 29.37
N ARG A 309 1.30 17.60 29.22
CA ARG A 309 0.80 18.19 27.97
C ARG A 309 1.57 17.62 26.79
N PRO A 310 0.95 17.45 25.59
CA PRO A 310 1.72 17.11 24.39
C PRO A 310 2.85 18.13 24.26
N ALA A 311 4.08 17.68 24.49
CA ALA A 311 5.24 18.49 24.18
C ALA A 311 5.15 18.76 22.67
N LEU A 312 5.25 20.03 22.29
CA LEU A 312 5.58 20.40 20.93
C LEU A 312 6.90 19.70 20.62
N VAL A 313 6.82 18.57 19.93
CA VAL A 313 8.00 17.86 19.43
C VAL A 313 8.59 18.74 18.34
N HIS A 314 9.54 19.58 18.71
CA HIS A 314 10.44 20.19 17.76
C HIS A 314 11.37 19.05 17.30
N GLN A 315 11.03 18.40 16.21
CA GLN A 315 11.97 17.53 15.54
C GLN A 315 13.09 18.42 14.99
N PRO A 316 14.39 18.13 15.31
CA PRO A 316 15.46 18.67 14.50
C PRO A 316 15.29 18.06 13.11
N ALA A 317 15.14 18.92 12.12
CA ALA A 317 14.78 18.60 10.76
C ALA A 317 15.69 17.53 10.12
N ARG A 318 15.27 16.27 10.11
CA ARG A 318 15.20 15.54 8.84
C ARG A 318 13.83 15.88 8.29
N GLN A 319 13.82 16.62 7.21
CA GLN A 319 12.62 17.00 6.48
C GLN A 319 11.97 15.73 5.89
N ALA A 320 11.25 14.97 6.71
CA ALA A 320 10.08 14.26 6.19
C ALA A 320 9.10 15.39 5.86
N HIS A 321 9.16 15.89 4.63
CA HIS A 321 8.21 16.89 4.15
C HIS A 321 6.82 16.29 4.32
N HIS A 322 5.98 16.95 5.08
CA HIS A 322 4.57 16.58 5.10
C HIS A 322 4.07 16.61 3.65
N PRO A 323 3.36 15.59 3.16
CA PRO A 323 2.97 15.51 1.75
C PRO A 323 2.35 16.81 1.21
N TYR A 324 1.62 17.54 2.07
CA TYR A 324 0.98 18.81 1.69
C TYR A 324 1.88 20.04 1.77
N GLU A 325 3.14 19.92 2.19
CA GLU A 325 4.10 21.04 2.12
C GLU A 325 4.43 21.42 0.68
N VAL A 326 4.51 20.44 -0.23
CA VAL A 326 4.76 20.68 -1.65
C VAL A 326 3.63 21.50 -2.27
N PRO A 327 2.35 21.12 -2.18
CA PRO A 327 1.23 21.96 -2.63
C PRO A 327 1.21 23.34 -1.97
N ALA A 328 1.39 23.42 -0.66
CA ALA A 328 1.36 24.69 0.07
C ALA A 328 2.50 25.64 -0.35
N ARG A 329 3.68 25.11 -0.62
CA ARG A 329 4.82 25.87 -1.12
C ARG A 329 4.59 26.36 -2.54
N ALA A 330 4.17 25.48 -3.45
CA ALA A 330 3.90 25.81 -4.83
C ALA A 330 2.85 26.92 -4.98
N LEU A 331 1.79 26.86 -4.19
CA LEU A 331 0.75 27.91 -4.17
C LEU A 331 1.27 29.24 -3.62
N ARG A 332 2.16 29.22 -2.62
CA ARG A 332 2.76 30.46 -2.07
C ARG A 332 3.74 31.12 -3.03
N SER A 333 4.54 30.34 -3.76
CA SER A 333 5.50 30.85 -4.73
C SER A 333 4.88 31.38 -6.01
N GLY A 334 3.63 30.98 -6.31
CA GLY A 334 2.94 31.33 -7.57
C GLY A 334 3.54 30.60 -8.80
N GLY A 335 4.45 29.66 -8.57
CA GLY A 335 5.11 28.89 -9.61
C GLY A 335 6.33 29.58 -10.22
N ALA A 336 7.17 28.79 -10.89
CA ALA A 336 8.33 29.27 -11.61
C ALA A 336 7.95 29.88 -12.98
N PRO A 337 8.68 30.86 -13.48
CA PRO A 337 8.43 31.43 -14.79
C PRO A 337 8.62 30.38 -15.89
N LEU A 338 7.85 30.51 -16.96
CA LEU A 338 8.01 29.67 -18.14
C LEU A 338 9.16 30.23 -18.98
N LEU A 339 10.25 29.51 -19.13
CA LEU A 339 11.45 29.92 -19.88
C LEU A 339 11.88 28.78 -20.80
N ALA A 340 12.42 29.10 -21.97
CA ALA A 340 13.02 28.09 -22.83
C ALA A 340 14.18 27.42 -22.08
N PRO A 341 14.32 26.08 -22.10
CA PRO A 341 15.34 25.37 -21.34
C PRO A 341 16.77 25.73 -21.77
N TYR A 342 16.98 25.91 -23.06
CA TYR A 342 18.28 26.32 -23.62
C TYR A 342 18.09 27.12 -24.91
N GLN A 343 18.94 28.15 -25.12
CA GLN A 343 19.04 28.82 -26.43
C GLN A 343 19.63 27.85 -27.47
N GLY A 344 18.87 27.57 -28.53
CA GLY A 344 19.30 26.73 -29.65
C GLY A 344 18.81 25.29 -29.66
N MET A 345 18.08 24.82 -28.62
CA MET A 345 17.48 23.48 -28.61
C MET A 345 16.02 23.45 -29.10
N ALA A 346 15.44 24.54 -29.51
CA ALA A 346 14.10 24.61 -30.04
C ALA A 346 14.01 24.09 -31.46
N ASP A 347 14.14 22.78 -31.66
CA ASP A 347 13.64 22.17 -32.88
C ASP A 347 12.09 22.20 -32.80
N ARG A 348 11.49 22.99 -33.68
CA ARG A 348 10.04 23.17 -33.72
C ARG A 348 9.29 21.91 -34.20
N GLU A 349 9.94 21.00 -34.88
CA GLU A 349 9.39 19.75 -35.35
C GLU A 349 9.49 18.67 -34.26
N ARG A 350 10.64 18.59 -33.58
CA ARG A 350 10.92 17.60 -32.55
C ARG A 350 10.86 18.22 -31.15
N LEU A 351 9.85 17.85 -30.38
CA LEU A 351 9.67 18.35 -29.01
C LEU A 351 10.41 17.48 -28.00
N HIS A 352 10.92 18.09 -26.94
CA HIS A 352 11.24 17.42 -25.70
C HIS A 352 10.04 17.52 -24.74
N ILE A 353 9.44 16.36 -24.41
CA ILE A 353 8.23 16.24 -23.61
C ILE A 353 8.56 15.49 -22.34
N ALA A 354 8.39 16.14 -21.19
CA ALA A 354 8.61 15.53 -19.88
C ALA A 354 7.28 15.18 -19.22
N PHE A 355 7.06 13.93 -18.88
CA PHE A 355 5.87 13.47 -18.18
C PHE A 355 6.19 13.33 -16.69
N ALA A 356 5.51 14.10 -15.86
CA ALA A 356 5.54 13.98 -14.41
C ALA A 356 4.43 13.04 -13.97
N ILE A 357 4.79 11.90 -13.39
CA ILE A 357 3.92 10.76 -13.13
C ILE A 357 3.90 10.48 -11.63
N PRO A 358 2.74 10.25 -10.99
CA PRO A 358 2.72 9.75 -9.62
C PRO A 358 3.23 8.30 -9.55
N THR A 359 3.56 7.81 -8.38
CA THR A 359 3.84 6.38 -8.17
C THR A 359 2.68 5.52 -8.67
N PHE A 360 3.01 4.35 -9.21
CA PHE A 360 2.03 3.48 -9.87
C PHE A 360 2.14 2.02 -9.40
N ASN A 361 1.03 1.29 -9.57
CA ASN A 361 0.96 -0.15 -9.39
C ASN A 361 0.79 -0.82 -10.76
N ILE A 362 1.31 -2.03 -10.91
CA ILE A 362 1.11 -2.87 -12.10
C ILE A 362 -0.41 -3.08 -12.33
N GLY A 363 -0.85 -2.97 -13.58
CA GLY A 363 -2.26 -3.07 -13.95
C GLY A 363 -3.08 -1.78 -13.80
N SER A 364 -2.43 -0.64 -13.52
CA SER A 364 -3.12 0.66 -13.51
C SER A 364 -3.46 1.14 -14.92
N GLY A 365 -4.76 1.23 -15.24
CA GLY A 365 -5.26 1.68 -16.56
C GLY A 365 -4.87 3.14 -16.88
N GLY A 366 -4.91 4.04 -15.89
CA GLY A 366 -4.50 5.44 -16.09
C GLY A 366 -3.03 5.58 -16.46
N HIS A 367 -2.15 4.79 -15.83
CA HIS A 367 -0.72 4.77 -16.16
C HIS A 367 -0.45 4.08 -17.49
N ASN A 368 -1.23 3.05 -17.85
CA ASN A 368 -1.15 2.43 -19.17
C ASN A 368 -1.40 3.47 -20.28
N ILE A 369 -2.39 4.34 -20.14
CA ILE A 369 -2.65 5.44 -21.08
C ILE A 369 -1.39 6.29 -21.27
N ILE A 370 -0.75 6.71 -20.20
CA ILE A 370 0.45 7.56 -20.24
C ILE A 370 1.58 6.86 -21.00
N PHE A 371 1.89 5.61 -20.66
CA PHE A 371 3.01 4.87 -21.27
C PHE A 371 2.74 4.52 -22.73
N GLN A 372 1.49 4.22 -23.10
CA GLN A 372 1.10 4.03 -24.49
C GLN A 372 1.27 5.31 -25.33
N LEU A 373 0.91 6.46 -24.78
CA LEU A 373 1.13 7.77 -25.43
C LEU A 373 2.61 8.07 -25.58
N VAL A 374 3.41 7.88 -24.52
CA VAL A 374 4.87 8.10 -24.56
C VAL A 374 5.52 7.27 -25.66
N LEU A 375 5.19 5.96 -25.73
CA LEU A 375 5.73 5.06 -26.76
C LEU A 375 5.44 5.57 -28.17
N ARG A 376 4.23 6.09 -28.43
CA ARG A 376 3.82 6.59 -29.76
C ARG A 376 4.48 7.95 -30.09
N LEU A 377 4.55 8.84 -29.11
CA LEU A 377 5.25 10.11 -29.28
C LEU A 377 6.75 9.91 -29.60
N GLU A 378 7.39 8.92 -28.97
CA GLU A 378 8.75 8.51 -29.33
C GLU A 378 8.85 7.99 -30.77
N ARG A 379 7.87 7.20 -31.22
CA ARG A 379 7.80 6.71 -32.62
C ARG A 379 7.57 7.82 -33.64
N MET A 380 6.91 8.90 -33.24
CA MET A 380 6.72 10.12 -34.01
C MET A 380 8.00 11.00 -34.07
N GLY A 381 9.07 10.62 -33.34
CA GLY A 381 10.37 11.28 -33.33
C GLY A 381 10.59 12.27 -32.21
N HIS A 382 9.65 12.43 -31.27
CA HIS A 382 9.83 13.28 -30.10
C HIS A 382 10.79 12.66 -29.07
N VAL A 383 11.40 13.51 -28.25
CA VAL A 383 12.19 13.07 -27.08
C VAL A 383 11.28 13.10 -25.87
N CYS A 384 11.09 11.94 -25.25
CA CYS A 384 10.30 11.85 -24.02
C CYS A 384 11.18 11.57 -22.80
N SER A 385 10.79 12.04 -21.64
CA SER A 385 11.37 11.69 -20.34
C SER A 385 10.27 11.48 -19.30
N LEU A 386 10.49 10.53 -18.37
CA LEU A 386 9.52 10.13 -17.35
C LEU A 386 10.05 10.49 -15.96
N TRP A 387 9.28 11.25 -15.19
CA TRP A 387 9.65 11.78 -13.87
C TRP A 387 8.63 11.26 -12.85
N VAL A 388 9.03 10.23 -12.09
CA VAL A 388 8.13 9.57 -11.13
C VAL A 388 8.26 10.26 -9.78
N HIS A 389 7.18 10.87 -9.33
CA HIS A 389 7.07 11.57 -8.06
C HIS A 389 6.28 10.77 -7.03
N ASP A 390 6.83 10.60 -5.83
CA ASP A 390 6.23 9.83 -4.74
C ASP A 390 5.84 10.75 -3.58
N LEU A 391 4.80 11.56 -3.79
CA LEU A 391 4.34 12.58 -2.82
C LEU A 391 4.08 11.99 -1.43
N PHE A 392 3.54 10.78 -1.36
CA PHE A 392 3.11 10.14 -0.12
C PHE A 392 4.10 9.09 0.41
N GLY A 393 5.20 8.86 -0.29
CA GLY A 393 6.18 7.84 0.12
C GLY A 393 5.63 6.40 0.03
N HIS A 394 4.72 6.12 -0.91
CA HIS A 394 4.14 4.78 -1.06
C HIS A 394 5.14 3.73 -1.53
N ARG A 395 6.21 4.17 -2.21
CA ARG A 395 7.27 3.30 -2.71
C ARG A 395 8.66 3.86 -2.37
N PRO A 396 8.97 4.03 -1.08
CA PRO A 396 10.24 4.58 -0.64
C PRO A 396 11.40 3.66 -1.08
N GLY A 397 12.52 4.23 -1.47
CA GLY A 397 13.71 3.47 -1.84
C GLY A 397 13.72 2.82 -3.22
N ILE A 398 12.62 2.81 -3.97
CA ILE A 398 12.60 2.24 -5.32
C ILE A 398 13.45 3.09 -6.28
N GLY A 399 14.44 2.46 -6.94
CA GLY A 399 15.32 3.14 -7.88
C GLY A 399 14.69 3.36 -9.27
N ALA A 400 15.18 4.38 -10.01
CA ALA A 400 14.74 4.67 -11.38
C ALA A 400 14.88 3.47 -12.34
N ALA A 401 15.93 2.65 -12.18
CA ALA A 401 16.15 1.46 -12.98
C ALA A 401 15.05 0.39 -12.79
N THR A 402 14.58 0.20 -11.55
CA THR A 402 13.47 -0.72 -11.25
C THR A 402 12.16 -0.19 -11.82
N LEU A 403 11.86 1.10 -11.63
CA LEU A 403 10.66 1.74 -12.22
C LEU A 403 10.67 1.59 -13.75
N ARG A 404 11.82 1.82 -14.41
CA ARG A 404 11.94 1.63 -15.86
C ARG A 404 11.67 0.20 -16.28
N ARG A 405 12.21 -0.78 -15.57
CA ARG A 405 11.98 -2.21 -15.85
C ARG A 405 10.49 -2.55 -15.73
N GLU A 406 9.82 -2.14 -14.67
CA GLU A 406 8.38 -2.38 -14.48
C GLU A 406 7.54 -1.74 -15.62
N ILE A 407 7.88 -0.53 -16.05
CA ILE A 407 7.18 0.13 -17.17
C ILE A 407 7.35 -0.70 -18.45
N VAL A 408 8.57 -1.11 -18.76
CA VAL A 408 8.87 -1.86 -19.99
C VAL A 408 8.24 -3.26 -19.99
N GLU A 409 8.28 -3.95 -18.86
CA GLU A 409 7.78 -5.32 -18.73
C GLU A 409 6.25 -5.41 -18.66
N HIS A 410 5.59 -4.42 -18.03
CA HIS A 410 4.17 -4.53 -17.68
C HIS A 410 3.24 -3.54 -18.41
N PHE A 411 3.78 -2.52 -19.09
CA PHE A 411 2.94 -1.51 -19.76
C PHE A 411 3.33 -1.29 -21.22
N ALA A 412 4.51 -0.72 -21.50
CA ALA A 412 4.94 -0.41 -22.85
C ALA A 412 6.47 -0.35 -22.95
N PRO A 413 7.06 -0.81 -24.08
CA PRO A 413 8.50 -0.82 -24.30
C PRO A 413 9.05 0.59 -24.67
N VAL A 414 8.86 1.55 -23.76
CA VAL A 414 9.32 2.93 -23.92
C VAL A 414 10.85 3.03 -23.86
N ARG A 415 11.44 3.98 -24.59
CA ARG A 415 12.88 4.29 -24.59
C ARG A 415 13.21 5.44 -23.63
N ALA A 416 12.22 6.23 -23.23
CA ALA A 416 12.36 7.38 -22.37
C ALA A 416 13.17 7.06 -21.11
N PRO A 417 14.15 7.89 -20.75
CA PRO A 417 14.82 7.80 -19.46
C PRO A 417 13.79 8.02 -18.34
N VAL A 418 13.93 7.24 -17.27
CA VAL A 418 13.10 7.33 -16.08
C VAL A 418 13.91 7.93 -14.96
N PHE A 419 13.38 8.96 -14.32
CA PHE A 419 13.96 9.63 -13.17
C PHE A 419 13.03 9.49 -11.97
N ARG A 420 13.61 9.42 -10.80
CA ARG A 420 12.87 9.52 -9.55
C ARG A 420 13.03 10.93 -9.00
N GLU A 421 11.92 11.57 -8.69
CA GLU A 421 11.85 12.96 -8.24
C GLU A 421 12.48 13.93 -9.25
N PHE A 422 12.47 15.22 -8.94
CA PHE A 422 12.92 16.27 -9.84
C PHE A 422 14.35 16.77 -9.55
N GLY A 423 15.12 16.09 -8.70
CA GLY A 423 16.47 16.52 -8.31
C GLY A 423 17.48 16.63 -9.47
N HIS A 424 17.21 15.95 -10.57
CA HIS A 424 18.02 16.00 -11.80
C HIS A 424 17.28 16.68 -12.96
N TRP A 425 16.32 17.56 -12.65
CA TRP A 425 15.57 18.27 -13.66
C TRP A 425 16.49 19.12 -14.56
N TYR A 426 16.34 18.99 -15.88
CA TYR A 426 17.17 19.63 -16.87
C TYR A 426 16.39 20.40 -17.95
N GLY A 427 15.08 20.59 -17.75
CA GLY A 427 14.21 21.33 -18.66
C GLY A 427 13.51 20.48 -19.71
N ALA A 428 12.49 21.04 -20.34
CA ALA A 428 11.72 20.45 -21.44
C ALA A 428 11.01 21.54 -22.26
N ASP A 429 10.58 21.23 -23.50
CA ASP A 429 9.67 22.12 -24.22
C ASP A 429 8.32 22.16 -23.52
N VAL A 430 7.74 20.99 -23.24
CA VAL A 430 6.49 20.87 -22.50
C VAL A 430 6.68 19.90 -21.34
N VAL A 431 6.31 20.32 -20.14
CA VAL A 431 6.17 19.43 -19.00
C VAL A 431 4.69 19.13 -18.80
N VAL A 432 4.36 17.83 -18.68
CA VAL A 432 3.01 17.31 -18.58
C VAL A 432 2.81 16.73 -17.18
N ALA A 433 2.01 17.39 -16.35
CA ALA A 433 1.49 16.79 -15.13
C ALA A 433 0.43 15.74 -15.49
N THR A 434 0.42 14.59 -14.81
CA THR A 434 -0.51 13.49 -15.14
C THR A 434 -1.43 13.10 -13.97
N ALA A 435 -1.27 13.78 -12.85
CA ALA A 435 -2.11 13.66 -11.66
C ALA A 435 -1.95 14.91 -10.77
N TRP A 436 -2.89 15.12 -9.87
CA TRP A 436 -2.83 16.27 -8.94
C TRP A 436 -1.55 16.29 -8.09
N GLN A 437 -1.05 15.11 -7.70
CA GLN A 437 0.21 14.99 -6.94
C GLN A 437 1.40 15.54 -7.70
N THR A 438 1.37 15.49 -9.03
CA THR A 438 2.47 15.96 -9.89
C THR A 438 2.27 17.40 -10.38
N ALA A 439 1.05 17.94 -10.34
CA ALA A 439 0.77 19.29 -10.81
C ALA A 439 1.50 20.36 -9.98
N TYR A 440 1.56 20.20 -8.66
CA TYR A 440 2.24 21.15 -7.78
C TYR A 440 3.76 21.20 -7.97
N PRO A 441 4.50 20.09 -7.95
CA PRO A 441 5.92 20.14 -8.25
C PRO A 441 6.20 20.65 -9.68
N VAL A 442 5.37 20.28 -10.67
CA VAL A 442 5.48 20.80 -12.04
C VAL A 442 5.31 22.31 -12.09
N LEU A 443 4.49 22.91 -11.24
CA LEU A 443 4.33 24.36 -11.14
C LEU A 443 5.67 25.06 -10.77
N GLU A 444 6.50 24.41 -9.96
CA GLU A 444 7.78 24.93 -9.47
C GLU A 444 8.97 24.67 -10.42
N LEU A 445 8.80 23.83 -11.46
CA LEU A 445 9.91 23.50 -12.39
C LEU A 445 10.25 24.70 -13.30
N GLU A 446 11.53 25.05 -13.33
CA GLU A 446 12.07 26.03 -14.24
C GLU A 446 12.49 25.41 -15.59
N GLY A 447 12.78 26.21 -16.61
CA GLY A 447 13.29 25.73 -17.89
C GLY A 447 12.28 24.92 -18.69
N CYS A 448 11.00 25.30 -18.67
CA CYS A 448 9.99 24.77 -19.57
C CYS A 448 9.24 25.89 -20.29
N ARG A 449 8.88 25.67 -21.57
CA ARG A 449 8.16 26.64 -22.40
C ARG A 449 6.65 26.60 -22.12
N ALA A 450 6.12 25.40 -21.82
CA ALA A 450 4.73 25.21 -21.49
C ALA A 450 4.54 24.15 -20.40
N ARG A 451 3.45 24.30 -19.63
CA ARG A 451 2.94 23.29 -18.69
C ARG A 451 1.59 22.80 -19.19
N ALA A 452 1.46 21.49 -19.33
CA ALA A 452 0.22 20.83 -19.67
C ALA A 452 -0.26 19.91 -18.53
N TYR A 453 -1.55 19.62 -18.50
CA TYR A 453 -2.15 18.65 -17.58
C TYR A 453 -2.88 17.59 -18.39
N LEU A 454 -2.38 16.36 -18.36
CA LEU A 454 -3.06 15.21 -18.96
C LEU A 454 -4.17 14.75 -18.02
N ILE A 455 -5.40 15.13 -18.32
CA ILE A 455 -6.58 14.89 -17.47
C ILE A 455 -7.27 13.61 -17.92
N ASN A 456 -6.96 12.50 -17.24
CA ASN A 456 -7.56 11.20 -17.53
C ASN A 456 -8.90 10.97 -16.81
N ASP A 457 -9.14 11.67 -15.71
CA ASP A 457 -10.35 11.57 -14.91
C ASP A 457 -10.54 12.87 -14.12
N HIS A 458 -11.71 13.06 -13.50
CA HIS A 458 -11.93 14.13 -12.55
C HIS A 458 -11.47 13.70 -11.16
N GLU A 459 -10.19 13.96 -10.85
CA GLU A 459 -9.51 13.41 -9.69
C GLU A 459 -10.09 13.81 -8.33
N PRO A 460 -10.71 14.99 -8.13
CA PRO A 460 -11.40 15.30 -6.88
C PRO A 460 -12.44 14.25 -6.48
N GLU A 461 -13.11 13.62 -7.46
CA GLU A 461 -14.11 12.57 -7.24
C GLU A 461 -13.53 11.19 -6.87
N PHE A 462 -12.20 11.05 -6.82
CA PHE A 462 -11.57 9.83 -6.30
C PHE A 462 -11.68 9.71 -4.78
N TYR A 463 -11.94 10.81 -4.12
CA TYR A 463 -11.97 10.97 -2.68
C TYR A 463 -13.37 11.35 -2.20
N ALA A 464 -13.75 10.85 -1.02
CA ALA A 464 -14.78 11.52 -0.25
C ALA A 464 -14.30 12.94 0.10
N THR A 465 -15.19 13.84 0.56
CA THR A 465 -14.78 15.17 1.00
C THR A 465 -13.61 15.09 1.97
N SER A 466 -12.44 15.50 1.52
CA SER A 466 -11.16 15.36 2.23
C SER A 466 -10.17 16.43 1.77
N VAL A 467 -9.03 16.51 2.44
CA VAL A 467 -7.93 17.42 2.06
C VAL A 467 -7.40 17.08 0.67
N GLU A 468 -7.33 15.79 0.32
CA GLU A 468 -6.89 15.32 -0.99
C GLU A 468 -7.87 15.75 -2.10
N SER A 469 -9.18 15.68 -1.84
CA SER A 469 -10.20 16.17 -2.76
C SER A 469 -10.01 17.67 -3.05
N GLU A 470 -9.80 18.48 -2.01
CA GLU A 470 -9.55 19.91 -2.14
C GLU A 470 -8.24 20.24 -2.86
N TRP A 471 -7.16 19.54 -2.56
CA TRP A 471 -5.89 19.71 -3.27
C TRP A 471 -6.01 19.31 -4.75
N ALA A 472 -6.69 18.22 -5.06
CA ALA A 472 -6.96 17.81 -6.43
C ALA A 472 -7.79 18.86 -7.18
N GLU A 473 -8.87 19.37 -6.57
CA GLU A 473 -9.72 20.43 -7.13
C GLU A 473 -8.90 21.67 -7.51
N ARG A 474 -8.04 22.14 -6.63
CA ARG A 474 -7.22 23.35 -6.84
C ARG A 474 -6.24 23.24 -8.00
N THR A 475 -5.83 22.03 -8.39
CA THR A 475 -4.88 21.86 -9.52
C THR A 475 -5.48 22.30 -10.85
N TYR A 476 -6.78 22.24 -10.99
CA TYR A 476 -7.46 22.68 -12.21
C TYR A 476 -7.43 24.21 -12.38
N GLY A 477 -7.17 24.97 -11.31
CA GLY A 477 -6.99 26.42 -11.34
C GLY A 477 -5.55 26.91 -11.52
N LEU A 478 -4.55 26.00 -11.72
CA LEU A 478 -3.13 26.38 -11.83
C LEU A 478 -2.74 26.99 -13.18
N GLY A 479 -3.66 27.12 -14.13
CA GLY A 479 -3.41 27.74 -15.44
C GLY A 479 -2.64 26.86 -16.42
N PHE A 480 -2.60 25.54 -16.21
CA PHE A 480 -2.02 24.58 -17.15
C PHE A 480 -2.92 24.43 -18.39
N TYR A 481 -2.33 24.05 -19.52
CA TYR A 481 -3.12 23.66 -20.68
C TYR A 481 -3.63 22.23 -20.51
N GLY A 482 -4.96 22.04 -20.47
CA GLY A 482 -5.59 20.73 -20.31
C GLY A 482 -5.53 19.87 -21.58
N ILE A 483 -5.14 18.62 -21.43
CA ILE A 483 -5.23 17.57 -22.47
C ILE A 483 -6.19 16.52 -21.92
N ALA A 484 -7.46 16.64 -22.24
CA ALA A 484 -8.53 15.89 -21.59
C ALA A 484 -8.85 14.58 -22.34
N GLY A 485 -8.98 13.48 -21.59
CA GLY A 485 -9.26 12.15 -22.11
C GLY A 485 -10.72 11.92 -22.55
N SER A 486 -11.56 12.96 -22.53
CA SER A 486 -12.92 12.94 -23.06
C SER A 486 -13.44 14.34 -23.32
N PRO A 487 -14.47 14.51 -24.19
CA PRO A 487 -15.15 15.80 -24.35
C PRO A 487 -15.74 16.33 -23.02
N TRP A 488 -16.32 15.44 -22.21
CA TRP A 488 -16.86 15.80 -20.90
C TRP A 488 -15.80 16.41 -19.95
N LEU A 489 -14.61 15.80 -19.87
CA LEU A 489 -13.52 16.33 -19.04
C LEU A 489 -13.02 17.69 -19.55
N ARG A 490 -12.93 17.87 -20.88
CA ARG A 490 -12.59 19.17 -21.48
C ARG A 490 -13.62 20.23 -21.07
N ASP A 491 -14.89 19.94 -21.26
CA ASP A 491 -15.98 20.89 -20.97
C ASP A 491 -16.00 21.22 -19.48
N LEU A 492 -15.86 20.20 -18.61
CA LEU A 492 -15.73 20.40 -17.17
C LEU A 492 -14.55 21.31 -16.82
N TYR A 493 -13.37 21.10 -17.43
CA TYR A 493 -12.18 21.90 -17.18
C TYR A 493 -12.33 23.34 -17.66
N VAL A 494 -12.95 23.54 -18.82
CA VAL A 494 -13.18 24.86 -19.39
C VAL A 494 -14.30 25.62 -18.65
N ASP A 495 -15.46 24.98 -18.47
CA ASP A 495 -16.67 25.66 -17.98
C ASP A 495 -16.64 25.88 -16.46
N ARG A 496 -16.14 24.90 -15.70
CA ARG A 496 -16.11 25.00 -14.24
C ARG A 496 -14.85 25.69 -13.72
N TYR A 497 -13.69 25.45 -14.34
CA TYR A 497 -12.42 25.94 -13.82
C TYR A 497 -11.81 27.08 -14.66
N GLY A 498 -12.45 27.48 -15.76
CA GLY A 498 -11.97 28.56 -16.62
C GLY A 498 -10.67 28.23 -17.36
N GLY A 499 -10.30 26.95 -17.44
CA GLY A 499 -9.08 26.50 -18.08
C GLY A 499 -9.16 26.53 -19.61
N ARG A 500 -8.04 26.26 -20.27
CA ARG A 500 -7.95 26.04 -21.72
C ARG A 500 -7.58 24.60 -21.96
N ALA A 501 -8.34 23.87 -22.76
CA ALA A 501 -8.10 22.46 -22.99
C ALA A 501 -8.48 22.01 -24.40
N GLY A 502 -7.78 20.99 -24.90
CA GLY A 502 -8.20 20.15 -25.99
C GLY A 502 -8.52 18.74 -25.55
N THR A 503 -8.95 17.90 -26.47
CA THR A 503 -9.31 16.51 -26.18
C THR A 503 -8.48 15.52 -26.97
N PHE A 504 -8.33 14.35 -26.39
CA PHE A 504 -7.92 13.14 -27.10
C PHE A 504 -8.86 11.99 -26.71
N GLN A 505 -8.87 10.96 -27.52
CA GLN A 505 -9.64 9.74 -27.26
C GLN A 505 -8.69 8.60 -26.92
N TYR A 506 -9.08 7.75 -25.97
CA TYR A 506 -8.26 6.60 -25.62
C TYR A 506 -8.17 5.62 -26.78
N GLY A 507 -6.99 5.05 -26.99
CA GLY A 507 -6.78 3.98 -27.93
C GLY A 507 -7.07 2.61 -27.31
N VAL A 508 -7.29 1.64 -28.17
CA VAL A 508 -7.29 0.22 -27.83
C VAL A 508 -6.21 -0.49 -28.65
N ASP A 509 -5.56 -1.48 -28.06
CA ASP A 509 -4.58 -2.30 -28.76
C ASP A 509 -5.32 -3.38 -29.56
N GLN A 510 -5.49 -3.12 -30.85
CA GLN A 510 -6.23 -4.01 -31.77
C GLN A 510 -5.44 -5.26 -32.17
N ASP A 511 -4.14 -5.33 -31.88
CA ASP A 511 -3.34 -6.55 -32.04
C ASP A 511 -3.58 -7.53 -30.87
N VAL A 512 -4.05 -7.03 -29.76
CA VAL A 512 -4.38 -7.80 -28.55
C VAL A 512 -5.89 -8.05 -28.45
N TYR A 513 -6.68 -6.99 -28.56
CA TYR A 513 -8.14 -7.04 -28.43
C TYR A 513 -8.79 -7.04 -29.81
N PHE A 514 -9.24 -8.21 -30.25
CA PHE A 514 -9.98 -8.47 -31.49
C PHE A 514 -10.84 -9.70 -31.29
N PRO A 515 -11.90 -9.91 -32.13
CA PRO A 515 -12.75 -11.08 -32.03
C PRO A 515 -11.95 -12.36 -32.24
N ARG A 516 -11.82 -13.18 -31.22
CA ARG A 516 -11.14 -14.48 -31.30
C ARG A 516 -12.02 -15.53 -31.98
N PRO A 517 -11.44 -16.52 -32.67
CA PRO A 517 -12.21 -17.61 -33.32
C PRO A 517 -12.67 -18.64 -32.26
N VAL A 518 -13.45 -18.17 -31.27
CA VAL A 518 -14.03 -18.98 -30.20
C VAL A 518 -15.56 -18.85 -30.25
N PRO A 519 -16.32 -19.91 -29.94
CA PRO A 519 -17.77 -19.82 -29.96
C PRO A 519 -18.25 -18.92 -28.78
N ARG A 520 -19.15 -18.00 -29.12
CA ARG A 520 -19.87 -17.22 -28.09
C ARG A 520 -20.71 -18.16 -27.22
N ARG A 521 -20.55 -18.06 -25.94
CA ARG A 521 -21.30 -18.79 -24.92
C ARG A 521 -22.54 -17.99 -24.54
N ARG A 522 -23.72 -18.46 -24.98
CA ARG A 522 -25.00 -17.85 -24.62
C ARG A 522 -25.17 -17.88 -23.11
N ASP A 523 -25.89 -16.91 -22.57
CA ASP A 523 -26.12 -16.73 -21.11
C ASP A 523 -24.84 -16.57 -20.28
N THR A 524 -23.81 -15.92 -20.84
CA THR A 524 -22.58 -15.59 -20.11
C THR A 524 -22.39 -14.07 -20.02
N VAL A 525 -22.28 -13.56 -18.79
CA VAL A 525 -21.96 -12.17 -18.49
C VAL A 525 -20.58 -12.09 -17.85
N VAL A 526 -19.74 -11.17 -18.33
CA VAL A 526 -18.45 -10.85 -17.75
C VAL A 526 -18.50 -9.45 -17.15
N ALA A 527 -18.10 -9.31 -15.88
CA ALA A 527 -18.20 -8.04 -15.17
C ALA A 527 -16.89 -7.63 -14.48
N TYR A 528 -16.55 -6.35 -14.62
CA TYR A 528 -15.39 -5.77 -13.95
C TYR A 528 -15.73 -5.50 -12.47
N ALA A 529 -14.96 -6.10 -11.57
CA ALA A 529 -15.28 -6.21 -10.16
C ALA A 529 -14.13 -5.79 -9.22
N ARG A 530 -13.37 -4.76 -9.57
CA ARG A 530 -12.27 -4.24 -8.75
C ARG A 530 -12.80 -3.36 -7.61
N ALA A 531 -13.05 -3.99 -6.46
CA ALA A 531 -13.68 -3.35 -5.29
C ALA A 531 -12.87 -2.21 -4.67
N VAL A 532 -11.54 -2.25 -4.77
CA VAL A 532 -10.64 -1.18 -4.27
C VAL A 532 -10.73 0.12 -5.06
N THR A 533 -11.55 0.17 -6.12
CA THR A 533 -11.73 1.37 -6.95
C THR A 533 -13.19 1.85 -6.87
N PRO A 534 -13.57 2.71 -5.90
CA PRO A 534 -14.97 3.07 -5.62
C PRO A 534 -15.73 3.60 -6.84
N ARG A 535 -15.06 4.37 -7.72
CA ARG A 535 -15.67 4.92 -8.95
C ARG A 535 -16.10 3.87 -9.97
N ARG A 536 -15.78 2.60 -9.76
CA ARG A 536 -16.26 1.48 -10.59
C ARG A 536 -17.56 0.85 -10.10
N ALA A 537 -18.16 1.44 -9.06
CA ALA A 537 -19.49 1.11 -8.55
C ALA A 537 -19.74 -0.40 -8.39
N VAL A 538 -18.74 -1.16 -7.92
CA VAL A 538 -18.79 -2.64 -7.83
C VAL A 538 -19.99 -3.10 -7.00
N GLY A 539 -20.33 -2.39 -5.91
CA GLY A 539 -21.52 -2.71 -5.12
C GLY A 539 -22.83 -2.61 -5.94
N LEU A 540 -22.95 -1.60 -6.81
CA LEU A 540 -24.11 -1.46 -7.70
C LEU A 540 -24.13 -2.58 -8.77
N ALA A 541 -22.98 -2.89 -9.36
CA ALA A 541 -22.84 -3.99 -10.31
C ALA A 541 -23.22 -5.34 -9.66
N THR A 542 -22.79 -5.58 -8.43
CA THR A 542 -23.12 -6.81 -7.67
C THR A 542 -24.63 -6.92 -7.41
N LEU A 543 -25.32 -5.84 -7.08
CA LEU A 543 -26.79 -5.83 -6.91
C LEU A 543 -27.50 -6.12 -8.25
N ALA A 544 -27.04 -5.51 -9.35
CA ALA A 544 -27.62 -5.77 -10.67
C ALA A 544 -27.40 -7.22 -11.13
N LEU A 545 -26.23 -7.79 -10.87
CA LEU A 545 -25.94 -9.20 -11.19
C LEU A 545 -26.72 -10.17 -10.29
N ALA A 546 -26.97 -9.82 -9.03
CA ALA A 546 -27.82 -10.61 -8.14
C ALA A 546 -29.26 -10.63 -8.66
N GLU A 547 -29.79 -9.50 -9.09
CA GLU A 547 -31.13 -9.44 -9.71
C GLU A 547 -31.20 -10.22 -11.03
N LEU A 548 -30.20 -10.11 -11.87
CA LEU A 548 -30.12 -10.85 -13.11
C LEU A 548 -30.04 -12.36 -12.86
N HIS A 549 -29.28 -12.82 -11.86
CA HIS A 549 -29.24 -14.22 -11.45
C HIS A 549 -30.58 -14.69 -10.87
N ARG A 550 -31.29 -13.86 -10.12
CA ARG A 550 -32.63 -14.18 -9.61
C ARG A 550 -33.62 -14.44 -10.74
N ARG A 551 -33.53 -13.68 -11.83
CA ARG A 551 -34.37 -13.87 -13.04
C ARG A 551 -33.90 -15.06 -13.86
N ARG A 552 -32.60 -15.34 -13.88
CA ARG A 552 -31.94 -16.35 -14.72
C ARG A 552 -30.94 -17.18 -13.90
N PRO A 553 -31.41 -18.16 -13.10
CA PRO A 553 -30.54 -18.92 -12.19
C PRO A 553 -29.46 -19.77 -12.86
N SER A 554 -29.65 -20.14 -14.16
CA SER A 554 -28.67 -20.93 -14.94
C SER A 554 -27.59 -20.10 -15.60
N MET A 555 -27.63 -18.77 -15.47
CA MET A 555 -26.68 -17.90 -16.12
C MET A 555 -25.29 -18.02 -15.50
N ARG A 556 -24.29 -17.97 -16.38
CA ARG A 556 -22.88 -17.94 -16.03
C ARG A 556 -22.41 -16.50 -15.84
N ILE A 557 -21.97 -16.17 -14.63
CA ILE A 557 -21.42 -14.87 -14.28
C ILE A 557 -19.93 -15.03 -14.02
N ILE A 558 -19.09 -14.19 -14.63
CA ILE A 558 -17.63 -14.19 -14.45
C ILE A 558 -17.21 -12.82 -13.96
N LEU A 559 -16.56 -12.76 -12.79
CA LEU A 559 -16.02 -11.54 -12.22
C LEU A 559 -14.51 -11.48 -12.40
N PHE A 560 -13.98 -10.34 -12.85
CA PHE A 560 -12.54 -10.13 -13.06
C PHE A 560 -12.08 -8.76 -12.55
N GLY A 561 -10.76 -8.59 -12.36
CA GLY A 561 -10.14 -7.30 -12.01
C GLY A 561 -9.73 -7.15 -10.55
N ASP A 562 -10.10 -8.07 -9.68
CA ASP A 562 -9.61 -8.14 -8.30
C ASP A 562 -8.89 -9.47 -8.06
N SER A 563 -7.86 -9.48 -7.21
CA SER A 563 -7.14 -10.70 -6.83
C SER A 563 -7.89 -11.55 -5.81
N GLN A 564 -8.83 -10.95 -5.06
CA GLN A 564 -9.63 -11.62 -4.06
C GLN A 564 -11.08 -11.77 -4.56
N PRO A 565 -11.71 -12.93 -4.29
CA PRO A 565 -13.13 -13.11 -4.59
C PRO A 565 -14.00 -12.15 -3.76
N LEU A 566 -15.07 -11.67 -4.38
CA LEU A 566 -16.07 -10.83 -3.71
C LEU A 566 -17.05 -11.67 -2.88
N ASP A 567 -17.54 -11.12 -1.79
CA ASP A 567 -18.71 -11.67 -1.09
C ASP A 567 -19.98 -11.27 -1.85
N ALA A 568 -20.53 -12.19 -2.64
CA ALA A 568 -21.72 -11.99 -3.46
C ALA A 568 -22.82 -12.96 -3.10
N SER A 569 -24.09 -12.55 -3.25
CA SER A 569 -25.27 -13.35 -2.95
C SER A 569 -25.68 -14.32 -4.10
N PHE A 570 -24.86 -14.45 -5.13
CA PHE A 570 -25.07 -15.31 -6.29
C PHE A 570 -23.79 -16.09 -6.62
N PRO A 571 -23.90 -17.27 -7.27
CA PRO A 571 -22.74 -18.00 -7.73
C PRO A 571 -22.05 -17.28 -8.89
N TYR A 572 -20.73 -17.25 -8.92
CA TYR A 572 -19.94 -16.69 -10.00
C TYR A 572 -18.59 -17.38 -10.14
N GLU A 573 -17.97 -17.24 -11.29
CA GLU A 573 -16.60 -17.65 -11.54
C GLU A 573 -15.67 -16.46 -11.28
N HIS A 574 -14.62 -16.67 -10.51
CA HIS A 574 -13.59 -15.65 -10.21
C HIS A 574 -12.42 -15.79 -11.18
N ALA A 575 -12.27 -14.85 -12.12
CA ALA A 575 -11.17 -14.82 -13.07
C ALA A 575 -9.93 -14.07 -12.56
N GLY A 576 -10.00 -13.44 -11.39
CA GLY A 576 -8.88 -12.74 -10.78
C GLY A 576 -8.39 -11.54 -11.62
N VAL A 577 -7.10 -11.24 -11.52
CA VAL A 577 -6.42 -10.25 -12.37
C VAL A 577 -5.88 -10.96 -13.60
N ALA A 578 -6.66 -10.98 -14.66
CA ALA A 578 -6.32 -11.68 -15.90
C ALA A 578 -5.43 -10.80 -16.81
N GLY A 579 -4.50 -11.43 -17.52
CA GLY A 579 -3.68 -10.78 -18.54
C GLY A 579 -4.48 -10.44 -19.80
N HIS A 580 -3.96 -9.53 -20.63
CA HIS A 580 -4.65 -8.99 -21.80
C HIS A 580 -5.16 -10.07 -22.79
N ASP A 581 -4.35 -11.10 -23.09
CA ASP A 581 -4.77 -12.17 -23.99
C ASP A 581 -5.91 -13.03 -23.40
N ALA A 582 -5.85 -13.32 -22.11
CA ALA A 582 -6.92 -14.03 -21.41
C ALA A 582 -8.21 -13.21 -21.35
N LEU A 583 -8.13 -11.88 -21.15
CA LEU A 583 -9.27 -10.98 -21.23
C LEU A 583 -9.86 -10.93 -22.64
N ALA A 584 -9.04 -10.80 -23.68
CA ALA A 584 -9.50 -10.79 -25.05
C ALA A 584 -10.25 -12.07 -25.42
N ARG A 585 -9.79 -13.23 -24.97
CA ARG A 585 -10.49 -14.50 -25.12
C ARG A 585 -11.80 -14.51 -24.35
N LEU A 586 -11.79 -14.10 -23.09
CA LEU A 586 -12.97 -14.04 -22.23
C LEU A 586 -14.05 -13.12 -22.83
N PHE A 587 -13.66 -11.94 -23.32
CA PHE A 587 -14.56 -11.01 -23.98
C PHE A 587 -15.13 -11.57 -25.29
N SER A 588 -14.34 -12.34 -26.03
CA SER A 588 -14.83 -12.99 -27.26
C SER A 588 -15.80 -14.16 -27.01
N GLU A 589 -15.69 -14.82 -25.84
CA GLU A 589 -16.57 -15.94 -25.45
C GLU A 589 -17.89 -15.46 -24.81
N ALA A 590 -17.90 -14.32 -24.15
CA ALA A 590 -19.06 -13.82 -23.40
C ALA A 590 -20.16 -13.26 -24.33
N THR A 591 -21.38 -13.11 -23.78
CA THR A 591 -22.51 -12.49 -24.49
C THR A 591 -22.72 -11.04 -24.12
N ALA A 592 -22.51 -10.68 -22.86
CA ALA A 592 -22.60 -9.29 -22.42
C ALA A 592 -21.47 -8.93 -21.44
N GLY A 593 -20.99 -7.70 -21.53
CA GLY A 593 -20.04 -7.11 -20.62
C GLY A 593 -20.70 -6.14 -19.63
N LEU A 594 -20.16 -6.00 -18.44
CA LEU A 594 -20.56 -4.99 -17.46
C LEU A 594 -19.32 -4.27 -16.92
N CYS A 595 -19.26 -2.94 -17.15
CA CYS A 595 -18.20 -2.11 -16.62
C CYS A 595 -18.75 -0.73 -16.27
N LEU A 596 -19.01 -0.49 -14.98
CA LEU A 596 -19.63 0.76 -14.52
C LEU A 596 -18.60 1.84 -14.26
N SER A 597 -18.95 3.07 -14.61
CA SER A 597 -18.13 4.27 -14.40
C SER A 597 -18.96 5.41 -13.80
N LEU A 598 -18.57 5.88 -12.59
CA LEU A 598 -19.19 7.00 -11.90
C LEU A 598 -18.59 8.35 -12.28
N THR A 599 -17.32 8.35 -12.73
CA THR A 599 -16.55 9.52 -13.15
C THR A 599 -16.33 9.50 -14.67
N ASN A 600 -15.09 9.59 -15.15
CA ASN A 600 -14.85 9.43 -16.58
C ASN A 600 -15.00 7.97 -17.02
N TYR A 601 -15.23 7.75 -18.32
CA TYR A 601 -15.36 6.40 -18.89
C TYR A 601 -14.07 5.57 -18.73
N SER A 602 -14.21 4.25 -18.75
CA SER A 602 -13.10 3.31 -18.64
C SER A 602 -12.53 2.91 -20.01
N LEU A 603 -11.32 2.38 -20.05
CA LEU A 603 -10.76 1.68 -21.22
C LEU A 603 -11.47 0.36 -21.50
N LEU A 604 -11.97 -0.32 -20.48
CA LEU A 604 -12.54 -1.66 -20.59
C LEU A 604 -13.71 -1.78 -21.57
N PRO A 605 -14.69 -0.84 -21.62
CA PRO A 605 -15.72 -0.90 -22.66
C PRO A 605 -15.13 -0.94 -24.08
N GLN A 606 -14.10 -0.16 -24.38
CA GLN A 606 -13.46 -0.17 -25.70
C GLN A 606 -12.74 -1.50 -25.98
N GLU A 607 -12.09 -2.10 -24.98
CA GLU A 607 -11.46 -3.41 -25.09
C GLU A 607 -12.49 -4.52 -25.31
N MET A 608 -13.65 -4.46 -24.62
CA MET A 608 -14.78 -5.35 -24.85
C MET A 608 -15.35 -5.19 -26.27
N LEU A 609 -15.60 -3.94 -26.70
CA LEU A 609 -16.09 -3.62 -28.03
C LEU A 609 -15.13 -4.08 -29.13
N ALA A 610 -13.82 -3.98 -28.91
CA ALA A 610 -12.80 -4.47 -29.84
C ALA A 610 -12.85 -5.99 -30.03
N CYS A 611 -13.27 -6.73 -29.00
CA CYS A 611 -13.53 -8.18 -29.08
C CYS A 611 -14.92 -8.52 -29.62
N GLY A 612 -15.72 -7.52 -30.02
CA GLY A 612 -17.10 -7.70 -30.51
C GLY A 612 -18.11 -7.93 -29.40
N LEU A 613 -17.76 -7.68 -28.14
CA LEU A 613 -18.63 -7.85 -26.98
C LEU A 613 -19.39 -6.57 -26.66
N PRO A 614 -20.73 -6.50 -26.82
CA PRO A 614 -21.55 -5.42 -26.30
C PRO A 614 -21.49 -5.37 -24.77
N CYS A 615 -21.48 -4.17 -24.21
CA CYS A 615 -21.39 -3.99 -22.76
C CYS A 615 -22.36 -2.92 -22.25
N VAL A 616 -22.59 -2.97 -20.93
CA VAL A 616 -23.43 -2.02 -20.20
C VAL A 616 -22.53 -1.13 -19.35
N ASP A 617 -22.80 0.18 -19.37
CA ASP A 617 -22.24 1.18 -18.47
C ASP A 617 -23.34 2.14 -17.97
N LEU A 618 -23.01 3.01 -17.02
CA LEU A 618 -23.96 4.00 -16.51
C LEU A 618 -24.22 5.13 -17.50
N ASP A 619 -25.45 5.58 -17.55
CA ASP A 619 -25.87 6.75 -18.29
C ASP A 619 -25.42 8.03 -17.57
N ARG A 620 -24.23 8.48 -17.92
CA ARG A 620 -23.58 9.68 -17.37
C ARG A 620 -23.17 10.62 -18.48
N PRO A 621 -23.01 11.92 -18.19
CA PRO A 621 -22.48 12.85 -19.20
C PRO A 621 -21.14 12.39 -19.79
N SER A 622 -20.26 11.79 -18.96
CA SER A 622 -18.97 11.26 -19.38
C SER A 622 -19.09 10.12 -20.40
N THR A 623 -19.94 9.12 -20.15
CA THR A 623 -20.15 7.97 -21.05
C THR A 623 -20.93 8.39 -22.30
N ARG A 624 -21.94 9.26 -22.17
CA ARG A 624 -22.69 9.82 -23.30
C ARG A 624 -21.82 10.62 -24.27
N SER A 625 -20.87 11.40 -23.74
CA SER A 625 -19.99 12.24 -24.56
C SER A 625 -19.08 11.43 -25.49
N VAL A 626 -18.82 10.18 -25.13
CA VAL A 626 -17.93 9.27 -25.88
C VAL A 626 -18.70 8.26 -26.70
N PHE A 627 -19.68 7.58 -26.12
CA PHE A 627 -20.38 6.48 -26.77
C PHE A 627 -21.69 6.88 -27.41
N GLY A 628 -22.23 8.08 -27.09
CA GLY A 628 -23.57 8.50 -27.52
C GLY A 628 -24.67 7.80 -26.73
N ALA A 629 -25.89 8.31 -26.83
CA ALA A 629 -27.04 7.75 -26.08
C ALA A 629 -27.47 6.37 -26.63
N ASP A 630 -27.35 6.16 -27.95
CA ASP A 630 -27.77 4.95 -28.64
C ASP A 630 -26.60 4.26 -29.39
N GLY A 631 -25.42 4.42 -28.85
CA GLY A 631 -24.16 3.93 -29.42
C GLY A 631 -23.85 2.47 -29.12
N PRO A 632 -22.55 2.10 -29.18
CA PRO A 632 -22.12 0.71 -28.98
C PRO A 632 -22.28 0.19 -27.56
N VAL A 633 -22.22 1.08 -26.55
CA VAL A 633 -22.41 0.74 -25.14
C VAL A 633 -23.86 0.95 -24.75
N ALA A 634 -24.48 -0.03 -24.11
CA ALA A 634 -25.82 0.08 -23.57
C ALA A 634 -25.76 0.92 -22.26
N LEU A 635 -26.37 2.08 -22.27
CA LEU A 635 -26.36 2.98 -21.10
C LEU A 635 -27.57 2.70 -20.21
N ALA A 636 -27.33 2.48 -18.92
CA ALA A 636 -28.35 2.23 -17.89
C ALA A 636 -28.40 3.36 -16.85
N GLY A 637 -29.58 3.64 -16.32
CA GLY A 637 -29.74 4.52 -15.18
C GLY A 637 -29.01 4.01 -13.93
N PHE A 638 -28.81 4.87 -12.95
CA PHE A 638 -28.22 4.50 -11.64
C PHE A 638 -29.21 3.70 -10.79
N ASP A 639 -29.56 2.51 -11.28
CA ASP A 639 -30.50 1.58 -10.66
C ASP A 639 -30.08 0.14 -11.00
N PRO A 640 -29.95 -0.77 -10.01
CA PRO A 640 -29.64 -2.18 -10.24
C PRO A 640 -30.61 -2.87 -11.20
N LEU A 641 -31.90 -2.54 -11.15
CA LEU A 641 -32.91 -3.11 -12.02
C LEU A 641 -32.73 -2.67 -13.46
N ALA A 642 -32.50 -1.37 -13.70
CA ALA A 642 -32.25 -0.84 -15.03
C ALA A 642 -30.98 -1.42 -15.66
N ILE A 643 -29.93 -1.67 -14.86
CA ILE A 643 -28.70 -2.33 -15.33
C ILE A 643 -28.99 -3.78 -15.70
N ALA A 644 -29.74 -4.50 -14.86
CA ALA A 644 -30.15 -5.89 -15.13
C ALA A 644 -30.99 -5.97 -16.39
N ASP A 645 -31.94 -5.05 -16.62
CA ASP A 645 -32.79 -4.97 -17.82
C ASP A 645 -31.94 -4.79 -19.10
N GLN A 646 -30.90 -3.94 -19.08
CA GLN A 646 -30.00 -3.76 -20.22
C GLN A 646 -29.16 -5.01 -20.49
N LEU A 647 -28.66 -5.68 -19.43
CA LEU A 647 -27.96 -6.96 -19.59
C LEU A 647 -28.89 -8.02 -20.18
N GLU A 648 -30.10 -8.14 -19.65
CA GLU A 648 -31.11 -9.11 -20.13
C GLU A 648 -31.50 -8.86 -21.59
N ARG A 649 -31.62 -7.59 -21.99
CA ARG A 649 -31.87 -7.22 -23.41
C ARG A 649 -30.72 -7.69 -24.30
N LEU A 650 -29.45 -7.55 -23.88
CA LEU A 650 -28.31 -8.05 -24.66
C LEU A 650 -28.24 -9.58 -24.72
N LEU A 651 -28.82 -10.27 -23.73
CA LEU A 651 -28.87 -11.73 -23.70
C LEU A 651 -30.01 -12.32 -24.57
N ASP A 652 -31.14 -11.61 -24.66
CA ASP A 652 -32.37 -12.13 -25.31
C ASP A 652 -32.57 -11.62 -26.74
N ASP A 653 -32.15 -10.40 -27.06
CA ASP A 653 -32.37 -9.74 -28.34
C ASP A 653 -31.11 -9.85 -29.19
N GLU A 654 -31.09 -10.87 -30.08
CA GLU A 654 -29.95 -11.13 -30.98
C GLU A 654 -29.75 -9.99 -32.00
N ASP A 655 -30.82 -9.29 -32.40
CA ASP A 655 -30.72 -8.15 -33.31
C ASP A 655 -30.05 -6.96 -32.62
N GLU A 656 -30.43 -6.66 -31.39
CA GLU A 656 -29.80 -5.62 -30.59
C GLU A 656 -28.34 -5.97 -30.23
N TRP A 657 -28.08 -7.23 -29.90
CA TRP A 657 -26.70 -7.70 -29.67
C TRP A 657 -25.85 -7.50 -30.93
N THR A 658 -26.33 -7.95 -32.06
CA THR A 658 -25.62 -7.84 -33.37
C THR A 658 -25.42 -6.38 -33.76
N ARG A 659 -26.44 -5.53 -33.59
CA ARG A 659 -26.35 -4.08 -33.82
C ARG A 659 -25.24 -3.45 -33.01
N ARG A 660 -25.23 -3.68 -31.68
CA ARG A 660 -24.24 -3.08 -30.78
C ARG A 660 -22.82 -3.64 -30.97
N SER A 661 -22.70 -4.93 -31.21
CA SER A 661 -21.43 -5.57 -31.56
C SER A 661 -20.81 -4.92 -32.80
N ARG A 662 -21.62 -4.75 -33.88
CA ARG A 662 -21.17 -4.08 -35.09
C ARG A 662 -20.78 -2.61 -34.84
N LEU A 663 -21.61 -1.85 -34.15
CA LEU A 663 -21.30 -0.46 -33.78
C LEU A 663 -20.01 -0.39 -32.96
N GLY A 664 -19.77 -1.36 -32.08
CA GLY A 664 -18.55 -1.46 -31.27
C GLY A 664 -17.31 -1.68 -32.12
N LEU A 665 -17.34 -2.63 -33.02
CA LEU A 665 -16.23 -2.88 -33.94
C LEU A 665 -15.96 -1.69 -34.86
N ASP A 666 -17.02 -1.01 -35.33
CA ASP A 666 -16.88 0.20 -36.14
C ASP A 666 -16.30 1.37 -35.34
N PHE A 667 -16.74 1.53 -34.10
CA PHE A 667 -16.24 2.56 -33.16
C PHE A 667 -14.74 2.41 -32.90
N VAL A 668 -14.25 1.21 -32.58
CA VAL A 668 -12.85 1.01 -32.22
C VAL A 668 -11.87 1.12 -33.37
N ARG A 669 -12.33 1.03 -34.66
CA ARG A 669 -11.44 1.18 -35.83
C ARG A 669 -10.68 2.50 -35.84
N GLY A 670 -11.32 3.59 -35.38
CA GLY A 670 -10.70 4.91 -35.29
C GLY A 670 -9.98 5.15 -33.97
N HIS A 671 -10.14 4.28 -32.97
CA HIS A 671 -9.63 4.45 -31.61
C HIS A 671 -8.35 3.65 -31.40
N THR A 672 -7.29 4.03 -32.11
CA THR A 672 -5.95 3.43 -31.94
C THR A 672 -5.06 4.30 -31.04
N TRP A 673 -4.04 3.70 -30.43
CA TRP A 673 -3.06 4.48 -29.67
C TRP A 673 -2.26 5.45 -30.55
N ASP A 674 -2.07 5.13 -31.84
CA ASP A 674 -1.42 6.04 -32.79
C ASP A 674 -2.28 7.26 -33.07
N ALA A 675 -3.60 7.08 -33.27
CA ALA A 675 -4.53 8.19 -33.42
C ALA A 675 -4.61 9.05 -32.14
N ALA A 676 -4.62 8.43 -30.97
CA ALA A 676 -4.57 9.12 -29.68
C ALA A 676 -3.31 9.99 -29.54
N ALA A 677 -2.15 9.44 -29.90
CA ALA A 677 -0.88 10.18 -29.82
C ALA A 677 -0.82 11.38 -30.77
N VAL A 678 -1.37 11.28 -31.99
CA VAL A 678 -1.50 12.41 -32.93
C VAL A 678 -2.37 13.51 -32.34
N GLN A 679 -3.48 13.15 -31.68
CA GLN A 679 -4.33 14.12 -30.97
C GLN A 679 -3.57 14.80 -29.82
N VAL A 680 -2.86 14.02 -28.99
CA VAL A 680 -2.07 14.54 -27.86
C VAL A 680 -0.93 15.44 -28.38
N GLU A 681 -0.22 15.05 -29.43
CA GLU A 681 0.82 15.89 -30.03
C GLU A 681 0.27 17.25 -30.47
N ARG A 682 -0.88 17.24 -31.16
CA ARG A 682 -1.57 18.48 -31.55
C ARG A 682 -1.85 19.37 -30.35
N GLU A 683 -2.31 18.78 -29.25
CA GLU A 683 -2.63 19.56 -28.04
C GLU A 683 -1.37 20.02 -27.29
N LEU A 684 -0.28 19.28 -27.32
CA LEU A 684 1.02 19.74 -26.81
C LEU A 684 1.53 20.95 -27.60
N ARG A 685 1.36 20.95 -28.93
CA ARG A 685 1.69 22.11 -29.78
C ARG A 685 0.75 23.30 -29.53
N ASN A 686 -0.52 23.04 -29.26
CA ASN A 686 -1.49 24.07 -28.85
C ASN A 686 -1.09 24.70 -27.49
N ALA A 687 -0.65 23.91 -26.52
CA ALA A 687 -0.15 24.40 -25.24
C ALA A 687 1.01 25.39 -25.41
N LEU A 688 1.96 25.09 -26.28
CA LEU A 688 3.09 26.00 -26.61
C LEU A 688 2.59 27.31 -27.21
N ARG A 689 1.69 27.26 -28.22
CA ARG A 689 1.16 28.46 -28.90
C ARG A 689 0.35 29.35 -27.96
N VAL A 690 -0.53 28.75 -27.17
CA VAL A 690 -1.43 29.48 -26.25
C VAL A 690 -0.63 30.20 -25.16
N LEU A 691 0.39 29.56 -24.62
CA LEU A 691 1.19 30.11 -23.53
C LEU A 691 2.25 31.09 -24.04
N GLU A 692 2.75 30.94 -25.27
CA GLU A 692 3.61 31.93 -25.93
C GLU A 692 2.84 33.21 -26.28
N ALA A 693 1.58 33.10 -26.75
CA ALA A 693 0.73 34.25 -27.03
C ALA A 693 0.29 35.01 -25.76
N ALA A 694 0.19 34.36 -24.63
CA ALA A 694 -0.11 35.03 -23.34
C ALA A 694 1.08 35.80 -22.76
N ARG A 695 2.30 35.59 -23.31
CA ARG A 695 3.54 36.29 -22.93
C ARG A 695 3.88 37.49 -23.81
N ALA A 696 3.44 37.46 -25.10
CA ALA A 696 3.58 38.58 -26.03
C ALA A 696 2.54 39.68 -25.74
#